data_9b22b09c0d5f0640be46fdc37b56a1dd
#
_entry.id   9b22b09c0d5f0640be46fdc37b56a1dd
#
_cell.length_a   1.000
_cell.length_b   1.000
_cell.length_c   1.000
_cell.angle_alpha   90.00
_cell.angle_beta   90.00
_cell.angle_gamma   90.00
#
_symmetry.space_group_name_H-M   'P 1'
#
loop_
_entity.id
_entity.type
_entity.pdbx_description
1 polymer ?
#
loop_
_entity_poly.entity_id
_entity_poly.type
_entity_poly.pdbx_seq_one_letter_code
_entity_poly.pdbx_strand_id
1 'polypeptide(L)'
;MNPQSTQSQDLLVVKGARVHNLQNVTVEMPRNSLVVFTGLSGSGKSSLAFDTIFAEGQRRYVESLSAYARQFLGQVDRPDVDFIEGLSPAVSIDQKSTNRNPRSTVGTITEIHDYLRLLWARIGVPFCSECGEQIVKQTPQQIVDQILEYPEGTKFQVLAELVDQKKGEFVDLFKELIAQGYARAMVDGETISLAEAKPLKKSYKHDIAVVVDRLAIKSGISGRLTDSIETALKLAGGKVTIDFVDKKGADAKRSFSEQMSCPNDHALAITEIEPRTFSFNAPFGACQECSGLGTKMAVDADLVIGDVEASVLDGVILPWSTQGKGLFHYFSRMLQGLAKDLSFSLKTPWQDLPEEVQYAILHGNDFDVQVRWKNRYGRELRYTTGFEGVLNYIERKYLESENDYSRGKWAGFLREIPCPACEGARLRPEVLAIRVADTSIAAVAAMSLGDCVEFFAKLKLGKRDEKIAAQVLREIRARLDFLMSVGLDYLSLERAAGSLSGGEAQRIRLATQIGSGLTGVLYVLDEPSIGLHQRDNRRLIDTLIKLRELGNTLVVVEHDEDTIKTSDWVVDIGPGAGINGGRVVHSGTYKQLLANKDSITGDYLSGRKSIALPKNRRPIDPKRVISVVGAKANNLKNLTVNFPLGSFIAVTGVSGSGKSTLVNDILYNVLANALNGAKLVAGKHTRITGLSQLDKVVHVDQNPIGRTPRSNPATYTGVFDHIRKLFAETSESKARGYQQGRFSFNVKGGRCEACSGDGTLKIEMNFLPDVYVSCETCHGARYNRETLQVKYKGKSISEVLEMPIEEAATFFEAISSISRYLTTLVDVGLGYVRLGQSATTLSGGEAQRVKLATELQRRSTGKTVYVLDEPTTGLHFEDVRKLLLVLNSLVDKGNTVIVIEHNLDVIKSADWLLDLGPEGGFRGGELVAEGTPEQVANNKASFTGAFLKEILK
;
A
#
# COMPACT_ATOMS: atom_id res chain seq x y z
N MET A 1 13.96 42.00 -40.60
CA MET A 1 13.77 41.00 -39.56
C MET A 1 13.85 39.63 -40.24
N ASN A 2 14.86 38.86 -39.90
CA ASN A 2 15.23 37.61 -40.59
C ASN A 2 14.25 36.50 -40.17
N PRO A 3 13.63 35.73 -41.08
CA PRO A 3 12.69 34.65 -40.74
C PRO A 3 13.33 33.42 -40.07
N GLN A 4 14.63 33.40 -39.85
CA GLN A 4 15.36 32.29 -39.27
C GLN A 4 15.41 32.27 -37.73
N SER A 5 14.91 33.28 -37.02
CA SER A 5 14.97 33.37 -35.56
C SER A 5 13.72 32.87 -34.83
N THR A 6 12.66 32.49 -35.55
CA THR A 6 11.40 31.96 -34.93
C THR A 6 11.33 30.45 -34.82
N GLN A 7 12.20 29.69 -35.48
CA GLN A 7 12.19 28.22 -35.43
C GLN A 7 12.93 27.60 -34.23
N SER A 8 13.83 28.37 -33.56
CA SER A 8 14.59 27.80 -32.42
C SER A 8 13.82 27.79 -31.08
N GLN A 9 12.68 28.46 -30.95
CA GLN A 9 11.90 28.52 -29.71
C GLN A 9 10.98 27.31 -29.48
N ASP A 10 10.76 26.48 -30.51
CA ASP A 10 9.85 25.35 -30.46
C ASP A 10 10.56 24.00 -30.26
N LEU A 11 11.87 23.99 -30.03
CA LEU A 11 12.63 22.75 -29.81
C LEU A 11 13.22 22.66 -28.41
N LEU A 12 13.24 21.45 -27.88
CA LEU A 12 14.09 21.04 -26.77
C LEU A 12 15.35 20.43 -27.35
N VAL A 13 16.50 21.05 -27.14
CA VAL A 13 17.80 20.64 -27.71
C VAL A 13 18.73 20.22 -26.60
N VAL A 14 19.22 18.99 -26.66
CA VAL A 14 20.25 18.42 -25.76
C VAL A 14 21.52 18.23 -26.56
N LYS A 15 22.66 18.76 -26.13
CA LYS A 15 23.97 18.62 -26.79
C LYS A 15 25.01 18.05 -25.83
N GLY A 16 25.66 16.98 -26.24
CA GLY A 16 26.84 16.45 -25.57
C GLY A 16 26.54 15.76 -24.23
N ALA A 17 25.44 15.02 -24.10
CA ALA A 17 25.13 14.28 -22.88
C ALA A 17 26.02 13.05 -22.73
N ARG A 18 26.67 12.92 -21.53
CA ARG A 18 27.66 11.88 -21.23
C ARG A 18 27.37 11.19 -19.88
N VAL A 19 26.20 11.39 -19.32
CA VAL A 19 25.81 10.78 -18.04
C VAL A 19 25.73 9.25 -18.18
N HIS A 20 26.32 8.52 -17.26
CA HIS A 20 26.38 7.05 -17.21
C HIS A 20 26.98 6.43 -18.50
N ASN A 21 26.14 5.76 -19.30
CA ASN A 21 26.56 5.10 -20.53
C ASN A 21 26.34 5.93 -21.80
N LEU A 22 25.84 7.16 -21.69
CA LEU A 22 25.60 8.02 -22.83
C LEU A 22 26.91 8.42 -23.51
N GLN A 23 26.96 8.27 -24.85
CA GLN A 23 28.15 8.51 -25.67
C GLN A 23 28.06 9.85 -26.41
N ASN A 24 28.18 10.97 -25.66
CA ASN A 24 28.13 12.32 -26.23
C ASN A 24 26.87 12.57 -27.07
N VAL A 25 25.72 12.26 -26.49
CA VAL A 25 24.42 12.28 -27.18
C VAL A 25 24.02 13.72 -27.50
N THR A 26 23.64 13.94 -28.76
CA THR A 26 22.98 15.17 -29.24
C THR A 26 21.63 14.78 -29.82
N VAL A 27 20.54 15.44 -29.34
CA VAL A 27 19.18 15.18 -29.81
C VAL A 27 18.35 16.47 -29.79
N GLU A 28 17.52 16.64 -30.80
CA GLU A 28 16.56 17.73 -30.95
C GLU A 28 15.14 17.15 -30.97
N MET A 29 14.24 17.74 -30.24
CA MET A 29 12.88 17.26 -30.05
C MET A 29 11.88 18.42 -30.05
N PRO A 30 10.67 18.24 -30.60
CA PRO A 30 9.64 19.29 -30.56
C PRO A 30 9.13 19.50 -29.13
N ARG A 31 8.87 20.74 -28.77
CA ARG A 31 8.15 21.13 -27.55
C ARG A 31 6.66 21.00 -27.76
N ASN A 32 5.90 21.05 -26.66
CA ASN A 32 4.42 20.92 -26.67
C ASN A 32 3.94 19.65 -27.39
N SER A 33 4.69 18.57 -27.23
CA SER A 33 4.48 17.28 -27.91
C SER A 33 4.69 16.11 -26.97
N LEU A 34 4.19 14.96 -27.37
CA LEU A 34 4.42 13.67 -26.70
C LEU A 34 5.64 13.02 -27.36
N VAL A 35 6.77 13.04 -26.67
CA VAL A 35 8.05 12.45 -27.11
C VAL A 35 8.25 11.12 -26.36
N VAL A 36 8.41 10.02 -27.07
CA VAL A 36 8.68 8.71 -26.48
C VAL A 36 10.15 8.33 -26.64
N PHE A 37 10.79 7.97 -25.53
CA PHE A 37 12.13 7.40 -25.49
C PHE A 37 12.01 5.89 -25.42
N THR A 38 12.52 5.17 -26.41
CA THR A 38 12.47 3.72 -26.51
C THR A 38 13.87 3.12 -26.76
N GLY A 39 13.97 1.79 -26.82
CA GLY A 39 15.21 1.04 -27.02
C GLY A 39 15.42 -0.06 -25.98
N LEU A 40 16.48 -0.84 -26.12
CA LEU A 40 16.80 -1.98 -25.25
C LEU A 40 16.92 -1.59 -23.76
N SER A 41 16.64 -2.52 -22.86
CA SER A 41 16.92 -2.32 -21.42
C SER A 41 18.40 -2.03 -21.21
N GLY A 42 18.73 -0.99 -20.42
CA GLY A 42 20.12 -0.54 -20.21
C GLY A 42 20.76 0.21 -21.38
N SER A 43 19.98 0.64 -22.39
CA SER A 43 20.52 1.44 -23.53
C SER A 43 20.83 2.89 -23.20
N GLY A 44 20.35 3.44 -22.05
CA GLY A 44 20.58 4.81 -21.61
C GLY A 44 19.36 5.73 -21.69
N LYS A 45 18.16 5.16 -21.92
CA LYS A 45 16.89 5.93 -21.96
C LYS A 45 16.67 6.78 -20.70
N SER A 46 16.67 6.13 -19.54
CA SER A 46 16.46 6.80 -18.26
C SER A 46 17.59 7.77 -17.92
N SER A 47 18.84 7.46 -18.31
CA SER A 47 19.96 8.37 -18.16
C SER A 47 19.78 9.66 -18.94
N LEU A 48 19.20 9.60 -20.15
CA LEU A 48 18.91 10.80 -20.94
C LEU A 48 17.68 11.54 -20.39
N ALA A 49 16.58 10.82 -20.08
CA ALA A 49 15.32 11.43 -19.65
C ALA A 49 15.40 12.02 -18.23
N PHE A 50 15.86 11.23 -17.25
CA PHE A 50 15.84 11.59 -15.83
C PHE A 50 17.17 12.20 -15.37
N ASP A 51 18.29 11.49 -15.59
CA ASP A 51 19.59 11.90 -15.06
C ASP A 51 20.21 13.06 -15.84
N THR A 52 19.68 13.39 -17.04
CA THR A 52 20.13 14.51 -17.85
C THR A 52 19.07 15.59 -17.98
N ILE A 53 17.94 15.34 -18.67
CA ILE A 53 16.94 16.37 -19.01
C ILE A 53 16.21 16.85 -17.77
N PHE A 54 15.64 15.93 -16.99
CA PHE A 54 14.91 16.27 -15.77
C PHE A 54 15.84 16.87 -14.71
N ALA A 55 17.03 16.28 -14.50
CA ALA A 55 17.99 16.75 -13.50
C ALA A 55 18.43 18.19 -13.78
N GLU A 56 18.73 18.54 -15.03
CA GLU A 56 19.08 19.90 -15.42
C GLU A 56 17.89 20.87 -15.29
N GLY A 57 16.67 20.43 -15.66
CA GLY A 57 15.46 21.22 -15.48
C GLY A 57 15.17 21.53 -14.00
N GLN A 58 15.31 20.53 -13.13
CA GLN A 58 15.17 20.68 -11.69
C GLN A 58 16.26 21.59 -11.11
N ARG A 59 17.52 21.39 -11.52
CA ARG A 59 18.65 22.21 -11.08
C ARG A 59 18.41 23.70 -11.38
N ARG A 60 18.03 24.04 -12.61
CA ARG A 60 17.72 25.43 -13.01
C ARG A 60 16.55 26.01 -12.23
N TYR A 61 15.53 25.20 -11.97
CA TYR A 61 14.39 25.63 -11.16
C TYR A 61 14.82 25.93 -9.73
N VAL A 62 15.58 25.04 -9.08
CA VAL A 62 16.09 25.23 -7.72
C VAL A 62 17.01 26.45 -7.64
N GLU A 63 17.87 26.68 -8.66
CA GLU A 63 18.74 27.86 -8.71
C GLU A 63 17.96 29.17 -8.84
N SER A 64 16.77 29.16 -9.42
CA SER A 64 15.90 30.34 -9.53
C SER A 64 15.25 30.73 -8.19
N LEU A 65 15.25 29.83 -7.21
CA LEU A 65 14.65 30.07 -5.89
C LEU A 65 15.56 30.94 -4.99
N SER A 66 14.97 31.49 -3.93
CA SER A 66 15.72 32.29 -2.95
C SER A 66 16.83 31.45 -2.26
N ALA A 67 17.90 32.09 -1.78
CA ALA A 67 18.99 31.42 -1.07
C ALA A 67 18.50 30.61 0.15
N TYR A 68 17.45 31.11 0.81
CA TYR A 68 16.82 30.41 1.94
C TYR A 68 16.15 29.10 1.49
N ALA A 69 15.35 29.12 0.42
CA ALA A 69 14.70 27.92 -0.10
C ALA A 69 15.71 26.88 -0.60
N ARG A 70 16.83 27.31 -1.19
CA ARG A 70 17.91 26.42 -1.64
C ARG A 70 18.59 25.65 -0.51
N GLN A 71 18.68 26.21 0.70
CA GLN A 71 19.23 25.50 1.85
C GLN A 71 18.42 24.28 2.27
N PHE A 72 17.10 24.29 2.03
CA PHE A 72 16.21 23.17 2.33
C PHE A 72 16.13 22.12 1.22
N LEU A 73 16.37 22.51 -0.03
CA LEU A 73 16.22 21.63 -1.19
C LEU A 73 17.51 20.88 -1.57
N GLY A 74 18.63 21.22 -0.93
CA GLY A 74 19.94 20.65 -1.24
C GLY A 74 20.52 21.14 -2.57
N GLN A 75 21.80 20.85 -2.79
CA GLN A 75 22.43 21.06 -4.10
C GLN A 75 22.13 19.87 -5.00
N VAL A 76 21.58 20.15 -6.17
CA VAL A 76 21.42 19.15 -7.24
C VAL A 76 22.69 19.18 -8.08
N ASP A 77 23.35 18.02 -8.21
CA ASP A 77 24.55 17.89 -9.03
C ASP A 77 24.26 18.24 -10.50
N ARG A 78 25.20 18.94 -11.12
CA ARG A 78 25.11 19.25 -12.54
C ARG A 78 25.33 17.99 -13.37
N PRO A 79 24.38 17.62 -14.25
CA PRO A 79 24.60 16.49 -15.14
C PRO A 79 25.76 16.77 -16.13
N ASP A 80 26.46 15.72 -16.54
CA ASP A 80 27.51 15.82 -17.56
C ASP A 80 26.88 16.01 -18.95
N VAL A 81 26.60 17.25 -19.28
CA VAL A 81 26.03 17.69 -20.55
C VAL A 81 26.60 19.05 -20.91
N ASP A 82 26.93 19.23 -22.20
CA ASP A 82 27.47 20.51 -22.65
C ASP A 82 26.42 21.60 -22.55
N PHE A 83 25.22 21.33 -23.06
CA PHE A 83 24.19 22.36 -23.18
C PHE A 83 22.78 21.75 -23.33
N ILE A 84 21.77 22.36 -22.68
CA ILE A 84 20.35 22.06 -22.93
C ILE A 84 19.57 23.38 -23.11
N GLU A 85 18.89 23.52 -24.27
CA GLU A 85 18.05 24.66 -24.62
C GLU A 85 16.57 24.27 -24.68
N GLY A 86 15.68 25.21 -24.43
CA GLY A 86 14.22 24.98 -24.49
C GLY A 86 13.62 24.27 -23.28
N LEU A 87 14.35 24.16 -22.16
CA LEU A 87 13.82 23.57 -20.93
C LEU A 87 12.72 24.44 -20.32
N SER A 88 11.60 23.81 -20.00
CA SER A 88 10.55 24.33 -19.13
C SER A 88 10.76 23.81 -17.70
N PRO A 89 10.03 24.36 -16.67
CA PRO A 89 9.98 23.74 -15.35
C PRO A 89 9.66 22.25 -15.48
N ALA A 90 10.48 21.39 -14.86
CA ALA A 90 10.37 19.95 -15.04
C ALA A 90 9.74 19.26 -13.85
N VAL A 91 8.84 18.32 -14.10
CA VAL A 91 8.20 17.44 -13.12
C VAL A 91 8.45 16.00 -13.51
N SER A 92 8.97 15.18 -12.58
CA SER A 92 9.13 13.73 -12.81
C SER A 92 8.01 12.93 -12.15
N ILE A 93 7.59 11.87 -12.85
CA ILE A 93 6.65 10.89 -12.35
C ILE A 93 7.30 9.52 -12.48
N ASP A 94 8.07 9.15 -11.45
CA ASP A 94 8.81 7.90 -11.38
C ASP A 94 8.03 6.78 -10.68
N GLN A 95 8.51 5.55 -10.83
CA GLN A 95 7.91 4.35 -10.23
C GLN A 95 8.43 4.08 -8.80
N LYS A 96 9.60 4.61 -8.42
CA LYS A 96 10.37 4.13 -7.25
C LYS A 96 9.87 4.61 -5.90
N SER A 97 9.07 5.65 -5.80
CA SER A 97 8.70 6.25 -4.52
C SER A 97 7.29 5.87 -4.06
N THR A 98 7.11 4.67 -3.49
CA THR A 98 5.90 4.36 -2.72
C THR A 98 6.01 4.93 -1.31
N ASN A 99 5.05 5.77 -0.92
CA ASN A 99 4.97 6.29 0.44
C ASN A 99 4.58 5.14 1.38
N ARG A 100 5.50 4.75 2.28
CA ARG A 100 5.27 3.67 3.26
C ARG A 100 4.60 4.14 4.55
N ASN A 101 4.17 5.39 4.62
CA ASN A 101 3.47 5.88 5.80
C ASN A 101 2.09 5.19 5.91
N PRO A 102 1.80 4.42 6.97
CA PRO A 102 0.54 3.68 7.12
C PRO A 102 -0.68 4.61 7.26
N ARG A 103 -0.45 5.89 7.54
CA ARG A 103 -1.52 6.91 7.61
C ARG A 103 -1.84 7.57 6.29
N SER A 104 -1.02 7.35 5.25
CA SER A 104 -1.30 7.87 3.91
C SER A 104 -2.32 6.99 3.20
N THR A 105 -3.35 7.61 2.64
CA THR A 105 -4.40 6.94 1.85
C THR A 105 -4.49 7.57 0.45
N VAL A 106 -5.19 6.91 -0.47
CA VAL A 106 -5.50 7.49 -1.78
C VAL A 106 -6.13 8.87 -1.62
N GLY A 107 -7.12 9.00 -0.72
CA GLY A 107 -7.81 10.27 -0.46
C GLY A 107 -6.89 11.39 0.05
N THR A 108 -5.86 11.06 0.85
CA THR A 108 -4.91 12.06 1.36
C THR A 108 -3.86 12.47 0.32
N ILE A 109 -3.39 11.52 -0.49
CA ILE A 109 -2.40 11.82 -1.56
C ILE A 109 -3.02 12.67 -2.66
N THR A 110 -4.31 12.44 -2.97
CA THR A 110 -5.06 13.19 -3.99
C THR A 110 -5.67 14.49 -3.46
N GLU A 111 -5.49 14.79 -2.18
CA GLU A 111 -6.10 15.91 -1.46
C GLU A 111 -7.65 15.86 -1.41
N ILE A 112 -8.29 14.85 -1.99
CA ILE A 112 -9.75 14.72 -1.98
C ILE A 112 -10.28 14.66 -0.55
N HIS A 113 -9.55 13.97 0.35
CA HIS A 113 -9.94 13.87 1.77
C HIS A 113 -10.00 15.24 2.46
N ASP A 114 -9.16 16.19 2.09
CA ASP A 114 -9.18 17.54 2.67
C ASP A 114 -10.43 18.32 2.22
N TYR A 115 -10.86 18.16 0.98
CA TYR A 115 -12.12 18.71 0.50
C TYR A 115 -13.33 18.01 1.12
N LEU A 116 -13.29 16.69 1.33
CA LEU A 116 -14.34 15.97 2.05
C LEU A 116 -14.48 16.48 3.48
N ARG A 117 -13.38 16.65 4.20
CA ARG A 117 -13.38 17.23 5.57
C ARG A 117 -14.02 18.61 5.58
N LEU A 118 -13.69 19.45 4.62
CA LEU A 118 -14.28 20.77 4.49
C LEU A 118 -15.78 20.68 4.21
N LEU A 119 -16.20 19.80 3.30
CA LEU A 119 -17.62 19.60 2.96
C LEU A 119 -18.43 19.17 4.18
N TRP A 120 -18.00 18.07 4.88
CA TRP A 120 -18.67 17.57 6.07
C TRP A 120 -18.69 18.58 7.21
N ALA A 121 -17.64 19.39 7.36
CA ALA A 121 -17.62 20.44 8.37
C ALA A 121 -18.60 21.61 8.09
N ARG A 122 -18.94 21.86 6.82
CA ARG A 122 -19.79 23.01 6.43
C ARG A 122 -21.25 22.68 6.27
N ILE A 123 -21.58 21.48 5.78
CA ILE A 123 -22.95 21.07 5.51
C ILE A 123 -23.35 19.75 6.19
N GLY A 124 -22.45 19.14 6.96
CA GLY A 124 -22.71 17.91 7.68
C GLY A 124 -23.75 18.12 8.80
N VAL A 125 -24.71 17.21 8.88
CA VAL A 125 -25.73 17.16 9.90
C VAL A 125 -25.29 16.15 10.97
N PRO A 126 -25.13 16.58 12.24
CA PRO A 126 -24.74 15.69 13.31
C PRO A 126 -25.94 14.88 13.84
N PHE A 127 -25.69 13.60 14.14
CA PHE A 127 -26.60 12.68 14.79
C PHE A 127 -25.96 12.15 16.09
N CYS A 128 -26.76 11.72 17.01
CA CYS A 128 -26.29 11.07 18.24
C CYS A 128 -25.73 9.69 17.89
N SER A 129 -24.52 9.37 18.34
CA SER A 129 -23.88 8.07 18.11
C SER A 129 -24.57 6.92 18.87
N GLU A 130 -25.34 7.21 19.92
CA GLU A 130 -26.02 6.21 20.75
C GLU A 130 -27.47 5.95 20.32
N CYS A 131 -28.27 7.00 20.13
CA CYS A 131 -29.69 6.86 19.77
C CYS A 131 -30.03 7.17 18.31
N GLY A 132 -29.10 7.71 17.53
CA GLY A 132 -29.34 8.05 16.13
C GLY A 132 -30.19 9.30 15.87
N GLU A 133 -30.63 10.00 16.92
CA GLU A 133 -31.42 11.22 16.76
C GLU A 133 -30.58 12.41 16.30
N GLN A 134 -31.17 13.29 15.50
CA GLN A 134 -30.47 14.47 14.98
C GLN A 134 -30.14 15.43 16.12
N ILE A 135 -28.89 15.87 16.16
CA ILE A 135 -28.42 16.88 17.09
C ILE A 135 -28.64 18.26 16.51
N VAL A 136 -29.39 19.10 17.22
CA VAL A 136 -29.74 20.45 16.77
C VAL A 136 -29.31 21.48 17.80
N LYS A 137 -28.77 22.61 17.33
CA LYS A 137 -28.67 23.82 18.16
C LYS A 137 -30.01 24.47 18.18
N GLN A 138 -30.56 24.77 19.39
CA GLN A 138 -31.81 25.46 19.53
C GLN A 138 -31.55 26.93 19.85
N THR A 139 -32.20 27.84 19.14
CA THR A 139 -32.17 29.25 19.52
C THR A 139 -33.13 29.48 20.67
N PRO A 140 -32.94 30.53 21.52
CA PRO A 140 -33.89 30.85 22.58
C PRO A 140 -35.34 30.96 22.09
N GLN A 141 -35.54 31.52 20.91
CA GLN A 141 -36.88 31.63 20.30
C GLN A 141 -37.47 30.25 19.97
N GLN A 142 -36.69 29.32 19.40
CA GLN A 142 -37.18 27.96 19.11
C GLN A 142 -37.52 27.18 20.38
N ILE A 143 -36.75 27.40 21.46
CA ILE A 143 -37.07 26.82 22.79
C ILE A 143 -38.40 27.38 23.31
N VAL A 144 -38.61 28.70 23.22
CA VAL A 144 -39.86 29.34 23.59
C VAL A 144 -41.02 28.78 22.79
N ASP A 145 -40.89 28.71 21.47
CA ASP A 145 -41.96 28.22 20.59
C ASP A 145 -42.35 26.77 20.94
N GLN A 146 -41.40 25.88 21.21
CA GLN A 146 -41.67 24.51 21.64
C GLN A 146 -42.37 24.44 23.03
N ILE A 147 -42.01 25.34 23.94
CA ILE A 147 -42.71 25.38 25.27
C ILE A 147 -44.12 25.90 25.10
N LEU A 148 -44.39 26.85 24.22
CA LEU A 148 -45.70 27.39 23.95
C LEU A 148 -46.64 26.42 23.22
N GLU A 149 -46.15 25.31 22.67
CA GLU A 149 -47.00 24.23 22.11
C GLU A 149 -47.76 23.44 23.17
N TYR A 150 -47.36 23.52 24.47
CA TYR A 150 -48.08 22.87 25.55
C TYR A 150 -49.41 23.58 25.85
N PRO A 151 -50.42 22.86 26.41
CA PRO A 151 -51.74 23.41 26.67
C PRO A 151 -51.74 24.64 27.61
N GLU A 152 -52.63 25.58 27.35
CA GLU A 152 -52.83 26.77 28.20
C GLU A 152 -53.13 26.36 29.65
N GLY A 153 -52.48 27.03 30.61
CA GLY A 153 -52.58 26.70 32.03
C GLY A 153 -51.47 25.75 32.54
N THR A 154 -50.63 25.14 31.68
CA THR A 154 -49.51 24.29 32.10
C THR A 154 -48.50 25.10 32.93
N LYS A 155 -48.21 24.63 34.16
CA LYS A 155 -47.28 25.27 35.09
C LYS A 155 -45.90 24.65 35.00
N PHE A 156 -44.88 25.47 34.92
CA PHE A 156 -43.48 25.00 34.81
C PHE A 156 -42.50 25.98 35.47
N GLN A 157 -41.29 25.48 35.76
CA GLN A 157 -40.16 26.24 36.26
C GLN A 157 -39.06 26.25 35.21
N VAL A 158 -38.41 27.41 35.04
CA VAL A 158 -37.21 27.54 34.21
C VAL A 158 -36.01 27.39 35.12
N LEU A 159 -35.21 26.36 34.90
CA LEU A 159 -34.07 25.96 35.70
C LEU A 159 -32.76 26.19 34.94
N ALA A 160 -31.75 26.72 35.62
CA ALA A 160 -30.37 26.75 35.17
C ALA A 160 -29.53 25.80 36.03
N GLU A 161 -29.04 24.71 35.44
CA GLU A 161 -28.20 23.69 36.09
C GLU A 161 -26.79 24.20 36.24
N LEU A 162 -26.30 24.37 37.49
CA LEU A 162 -24.99 24.93 37.81
C LEU A 162 -24.01 23.87 38.33
N VAL A 163 -24.53 22.84 38.97
CA VAL A 163 -23.74 21.74 39.51
C VAL A 163 -24.37 20.41 39.12
N ASP A 164 -23.59 19.53 38.51
CA ASP A 164 -23.98 18.19 38.13
C ASP A 164 -23.02 17.19 38.80
N GLN A 165 -23.57 16.32 39.68
CA GLN A 165 -22.90 15.20 40.36
C GLN A 165 -21.53 15.55 40.99
N LYS A 166 -21.39 16.80 41.56
CA LYS A 166 -20.14 17.23 42.21
C LYS A 166 -20.24 17.19 43.72
N LYS A 167 -19.13 16.86 44.39
CA LYS A 167 -18.99 16.88 45.84
C LYS A 167 -18.64 18.30 46.33
N GLY A 168 -19.24 18.78 47.38
CA GLY A 168 -18.93 20.08 47.94
C GLY A 168 -20.00 20.58 48.91
N GLU A 169 -19.73 21.65 49.70
CA GLU A 169 -20.67 22.31 50.59
C GLU A 169 -21.48 23.41 49.92
N PHE A 170 -21.00 23.95 48.78
CA PHE A 170 -21.60 24.94 47.88
C PHE A 170 -22.12 26.25 48.53
N VAL A 171 -21.56 26.60 49.71
CA VAL A 171 -21.94 27.79 50.46
C VAL A 171 -21.70 29.07 49.66
N ASP A 172 -20.57 29.17 48.98
CA ASP A 172 -20.20 30.36 48.20
C ASP A 172 -21.10 30.51 46.97
N LEU A 173 -21.43 29.38 46.30
CA LEU A 173 -22.40 29.37 45.18
C LEU A 173 -23.76 29.92 45.63
N PHE A 174 -24.29 29.47 46.81
CA PHE A 174 -25.57 29.97 47.32
C PHE A 174 -25.52 31.47 47.65
N LYS A 175 -24.42 31.96 48.21
CA LYS A 175 -24.23 33.41 48.48
C LYS A 175 -24.23 34.21 47.18
N GLU A 176 -23.52 33.73 46.16
CA GLU A 176 -23.45 34.36 44.83
C GLU A 176 -24.84 34.44 44.19
N LEU A 177 -25.63 33.37 44.21
CA LEU A 177 -26.97 33.32 43.69
C LEU A 177 -27.92 34.28 44.40
N ILE A 178 -27.79 34.40 45.73
CA ILE A 178 -28.56 35.38 46.53
C ILE A 178 -28.14 36.81 46.12
N ALA A 179 -26.87 37.08 45.98
CA ALA A 179 -26.38 38.39 45.56
C ALA A 179 -26.85 38.78 44.13
N GLN A 180 -27.06 37.79 43.26
CA GLN A 180 -27.63 37.97 41.91
C GLN A 180 -29.17 38.12 41.93
N GLY A 181 -29.83 37.98 43.10
CA GLY A 181 -31.26 38.18 43.26
C GLY A 181 -32.15 36.94 43.13
N TYR A 182 -31.58 35.73 43.05
CA TYR A 182 -32.34 34.50 43.01
C TYR A 182 -32.84 34.08 44.38
N ALA A 183 -34.10 33.67 44.47
CA ALA A 183 -34.73 33.32 45.74
C ALA A 183 -34.72 31.79 46.01
N ARG A 184 -34.63 30.95 45.00
CA ARG A 184 -34.81 29.50 45.10
C ARG A 184 -33.80 28.72 44.25
N ALA A 185 -33.44 27.53 44.73
CA ALA A 185 -32.71 26.55 43.98
C ALA A 185 -33.33 25.16 44.16
N MET A 186 -33.19 24.31 43.17
CA MET A 186 -33.45 22.89 43.23
C MET A 186 -32.18 22.19 43.60
N VAL A 187 -32.15 21.50 44.73
CA VAL A 187 -31.00 20.73 45.23
C VAL A 187 -31.43 19.30 45.39
N ASP A 188 -30.72 18.38 44.68
CA ASP A 188 -31.00 16.93 44.72
C ASP A 188 -32.48 16.59 44.43
N GLY A 189 -33.12 17.37 43.59
CA GLY A 189 -34.55 17.24 43.22
C GLY A 189 -35.55 17.97 44.10
N GLU A 190 -35.14 18.59 45.21
CA GLU A 190 -36.01 19.36 46.11
C GLU A 190 -35.81 20.86 45.93
N THR A 191 -36.93 21.62 45.84
CA THR A 191 -36.84 23.08 45.74
C THR A 191 -36.65 23.68 47.13
N ILE A 192 -35.56 24.36 47.39
CA ILE A 192 -35.22 25.03 48.66
C ILE A 192 -35.22 26.54 48.50
N SER A 193 -35.48 27.27 49.62
CA SER A 193 -35.24 28.72 49.70
C SER A 193 -33.76 28.98 49.87
N LEU A 194 -33.12 29.81 49.00
CA LEU A 194 -31.69 30.15 49.08
C LEU A 194 -31.35 30.90 50.38
N ALA A 195 -32.32 31.71 50.92
CA ALA A 195 -32.14 32.44 52.18
C ALA A 195 -32.02 31.49 53.38
N GLU A 196 -32.58 30.28 53.33
CA GLU A 196 -32.57 29.27 54.37
C GLU A 196 -31.60 28.09 54.06
N ALA A 197 -30.89 28.16 52.95
CA ALA A 197 -30.00 27.10 52.51
C ALA A 197 -28.87 26.83 53.52
N LYS A 198 -28.75 25.58 53.96
CA LYS A 198 -27.66 25.10 54.83
C LYS A 198 -26.52 24.57 53.99
N PRO A 199 -25.27 24.56 54.51
CA PRO A 199 -24.16 23.89 53.85
C PRO A 199 -24.50 22.44 53.52
N LEU A 200 -24.24 21.99 52.30
CA LEU A 200 -24.50 20.62 51.86
C LEU A 200 -23.42 19.67 52.40
N LYS A 201 -23.72 18.39 52.43
CA LYS A 201 -22.76 17.37 52.91
C LYS A 201 -21.57 17.20 51.94
N LYS A 202 -20.39 17.59 52.35
CA LYS A 202 -19.14 17.61 51.53
C LYS A 202 -18.78 16.27 50.87
N SER A 203 -19.19 15.15 51.47
CA SER A 203 -18.88 13.80 51.00
C SER A 203 -19.85 13.23 49.95
N TYR A 204 -21.00 13.83 49.77
CA TYR A 204 -22.01 13.41 48.82
C TYR A 204 -21.89 14.20 47.51
N LYS A 205 -22.37 13.58 46.46
CA LYS A 205 -22.55 14.24 45.15
C LYS A 205 -23.88 14.98 45.19
N HIS A 206 -23.91 16.20 44.66
CA HIS A 206 -25.10 17.06 44.64
C HIS A 206 -25.36 17.57 43.23
N ASP A 207 -26.66 17.73 42.93
CA ASP A 207 -27.18 18.35 41.72
C ASP A 207 -27.86 19.66 42.14
N ILE A 208 -27.39 20.80 41.61
CA ILE A 208 -27.91 22.11 41.96
C ILE A 208 -28.33 22.87 40.70
N ALA A 209 -29.61 23.22 40.60
CA ALA A 209 -30.15 24.09 39.58
C ALA A 209 -30.81 25.32 40.22
N VAL A 210 -30.56 26.51 39.69
CA VAL A 210 -31.26 27.71 40.17
C VAL A 210 -32.62 27.85 39.48
N VAL A 211 -33.66 28.20 40.22
CA VAL A 211 -35.00 28.51 39.66
C VAL A 211 -34.97 29.96 39.17
N VAL A 212 -34.86 30.13 37.84
CA VAL A 212 -34.81 31.44 37.20
C VAL A 212 -36.22 32.08 37.21
N ASP A 213 -37.24 31.34 36.82
CA ASP A 213 -38.62 31.82 36.84
C ASP A 213 -39.62 30.65 37.03
N ARG A 214 -40.86 31.00 37.47
CA ARG A 214 -42.00 30.08 37.62
C ARG A 214 -43.14 30.63 36.81
N LEU A 215 -43.53 29.96 35.77
CA LEU A 215 -44.46 30.44 34.78
C LEU A 215 -45.62 29.45 34.56
N ALA A 216 -46.70 29.98 34.00
CA ALA A 216 -47.79 29.16 33.47
C ALA A 216 -48.11 29.66 32.06
N ILE A 217 -48.38 28.73 31.15
CA ILE A 217 -48.70 29.08 29.76
C ILE A 217 -50.00 29.86 29.70
N LYS A 218 -49.93 31.08 29.18
CA LYS A 218 -51.04 31.97 28.96
C LYS A 218 -50.77 32.94 27.81
N SER A 219 -51.82 33.51 27.22
CA SER A 219 -51.67 34.51 26.17
C SER A 219 -50.77 35.67 26.65
N GLY A 220 -49.77 36.06 25.82
CA GLY A 220 -48.88 37.18 26.08
C GLY A 220 -47.62 36.86 26.94
N ILE A 221 -47.36 35.60 27.31
CA ILE A 221 -46.22 35.23 28.17
C ILE A 221 -44.88 35.17 27.41
N SER A 222 -44.88 35.15 26.05
CA SER A 222 -43.72 34.90 25.19
C SER A 222 -42.48 35.74 25.57
N GLY A 223 -42.67 37.08 25.74
CA GLY A 223 -41.54 37.98 26.07
C GLY A 223 -40.87 37.62 27.40
N ARG A 224 -41.66 37.41 28.46
CA ARG A 224 -41.10 37.05 29.78
C ARG A 224 -40.47 35.66 29.77
N LEU A 225 -41.01 34.74 29.00
CA LEU A 225 -40.44 33.38 28.83
C LEU A 225 -39.12 33.46 28.10
N THR A 226 -39.00 34.32 27.04
CA THR A 226 -37.75 34.53 26.32
C THR A 226 -36.69 35.09 27.26
N ASP A 227 -36.98 36.13 28.04
CA ASP A 227 -36.05 36.73 29.01
C ASP A 227 -35.54 35.70 30.04
N SER A 228 -36.48 34.86 30.54
CA SER A 228 -36.16 33.81 31.52
C SER A 228 -35.28 32.70 30.92
N ILE A 229 -35.52 32.29 29.67
CA ILE A 229 -34.72 31.29 28.96
C ILE A 229 -33.33 31.84 28.65
N GLU A 230 -33.21 33.07 28.13
CA GLU A 230 -31.91 33.70 27.86
C GLU A 230 -31.08 33.84 29.14
N THR A 231 -31.73 34.21 30.26
CA THR A 231 -31.08 34.27 31.58
C THR A 231 -30.59 32.91 32.04
N ALA A 232 -31.43 31.87 31.90
CA ALA A 232 -31.03 30.50 32.27
C ALA A 232 -29.89 29.96 31.39
N LEU A 233 -29.96 30.18 30.09
CA LEU A 233 -28.90 29.78 29.14
C LEU A 233 -27.57 30.47 29.46
N LYS A 234 -27.62 31.77 29.79
CA LYS A 234 -26.39 32.52 30.16
C LYS A 234 -25.78 32.00 31.48
N LEU A 235 -26.61 31.65 32.47
CA LEU A 235 -26.14 31.13 33.77
C LEU A 235 -25.56 29.73 33.68
N ALA A 236 -26.22 28.84 32.96
CA ALA A 236 -25.84 27.42 32.85
C ALA A 236 -24.97 27.12 31.61
N GLY A 237 -24.29 28.13 31.01
CA GLY A 237 -23.35 27.92 29.89
C GLY A 237 -24.03 27.36 28.65
N GLY A 238 -25.24 27.80 28.34
CA GLY A 238 -25.98 27.42 27.14
C GLY A 238 -26.99 26.27 27.30
N LYS A 239 -27.28 25.85 28.53
CA LYS A 239 -28.30 24.84 28.85
C LYS A 239 -29.42 25.43 29.68
N VAL A 240 -30.66 24.98 29.46
CA VAL A 240 -31.83 25.29 30.25
C VAL A 240 -32.73 24.08 30.41
N THR A 241 -33.23 23.83 31.61
CA THR A 241 -34.14 22.74 31.90
C THR A 241 -35.52 23.31 32.31
N ILE A 242 -36.54 22.81 31.65
CA ILE A 242 -37.94 23.14 31.97
C ILE A 242 -38.50 21.99 32.80
N ASP A 243 -38.93 22.30 34.03
CA ASP A 243 -39.56 21.37 34.98
C ASP A 243 -41.04 21.62 35.05
N PHE A 244 -41.87 20.69 34.57
CA PHE A 244 -43.32 20.78 34.54
C PHE A 244 -43.91 20.30 35.85
N VAL A 245 -44.42 21.24 36.66
CA VAL A 245 -44.87 21.00 38.06
C VAL A 245 -45.99 19.95 38.16
N ASP A 246 -46.83 19.87 37.15
CA ASP A 246 -48.01 19.00 37.10
C ASP A 246 -47.74 17.61 36.47
N LYS A 247 -46.50 17.35 35.98
CA LYS A 247 -46.08 16.06 35.36
C LYS A 247 -45.18 15.25 36.31
N LYS A 248 -45.18 13.94 36.17
CA LYS A 248 -44.31 13.02 36.94
C LYS A 248 -43.56 12.07 36.02
N GLY A 249 -42.36 11.62 36.46
CA GLY A 249 -41.53 10.70 35.69
C GLY A 249 -40.65 11.39 34.66
N ALA A 250 -40.30 10.70 33.61
CA ALA A 250 -39.39 11.21 32.56
C ALA A 250 -39.93 12.44 31.82
N ASP A 251 -41.25 12.62 31.74
CA ASP A 251 -41.88 13.75 31.06
C ASP A 251 -41.98 15.01 31.93
N ALA A 252 -41.55 14.94 33.19
CA ALA A 252 -41.61 16.10 34.12
C ALA A 252 -40.54 17.16 33.78
N LYS A 253 -39.39 16.74 33.28
CA LYS A 253 -38.28 17.63 32.92
C LYS A 253 -37.95 17.51 31.45
N ARG A 254 -37.65 18.63 30.79
CA ARG A 254 -37.17 18.69 29.42
C ARG A 254 -36.00 19.67 29.32
N SER A 255 -34.85 19.17 28.92
CA SER A 255 -33.67 20.00 28.77
C SER A 255 -33.53 20.51 27.33
N PHE A 256 -33.06 21.74 27.18
CA PHE A 256 -32.81 22.42 25.93
C PHE A 256 -31.39 23.01 25.95
N SER A 257 -30.77 23.17 24.80
CA SER A 257 -29.44 23.75 24.74
C SER A 257 -29.22 24.60 23.49
N GLU A 258 -28.54 25.73 23.67
CA GLU A 258 -27.95 26.51 22.58
C GLU A 258 -26.72 25.86 22.00
N GLN A 259 -26.09 24.96 22.75
CA GLN A 259 -25.03 24.14 22.28
C GLN A 259 -25.59 22.87 21.63
N MET A 260 -24.77 22.19 20.82
CA MET A 260 -25.16 20.88 20.28
C MET A 260 -25.43 19.90 21.42
N SER A 261 -26.65 19.38 21.52
CA SER A 261 -27.03 18.38 22.51
C SER A 261 -27.98 17.34 21.91
N CYS A 262 -27.87 16.10 22.43
CA CYS A 262 -28.81 15.05 22.09
C CYS A 262 -30.16 15.31 22.75
N PRO A 263 -31.29 15.13 22.04
CA PRO A 263 -32.64 15.26 22.68
C PRO A 263 -32.88 14.27 23.81
N ASN A 264 -32.16 13.15 23.86
CA ASN A 264 -32.26 12.10 24.88
C ASN A 264 -31.15 12.20 25.95
N ASP A 265 -30.50 13.35 26.13
CA ASP A 265 -29.45 13.67 27.12
C ASP A 265 -28.22 12.77 27.12
N HIS A 266 -27.93 12.13 25.97
CA HIS A 266 -26.65 11.41 25.81
C HIS A 266 -25.47 12.41 25.75
N ALA A 267 -24.37 12.07 26.43
CA ALA A 267 -23.16 12.89 26.45
C ALA A 267 -22.55 13.03 25.04
N LEU A 268 -22.33 14.24 24.58
CA LEU A 268 -21.71 14.51 23.32
C LEU A 268 -20.22 14.83 23.50
N ALA A 269 -19.38 14.07 22.79
CA ALA A 269 -17.93 14.31 22.79
C ALA A 269 -17.49 15.41 21.81
N ILE A 270 -18.38 15.89 20.93
CA ILE A 270 -18.08 16.92 19.91
C ILE A 270 -18.92 18.15 20.20
N THR A 271 -18.25 19.24 20.55
CA THR A 271 -18.89 20.56 20.80
C THR A 271 -18.86 21.47 19.58
N GLU A 272 -17.89 21.29 18.69
CA GLU A 272 -17.71 22.09 17.48
C GLU A 272 -17.36 21.21 16.28
N ILE A 273 -17.98 21.46 15.14
CA ILE A 273 -17.73 20.75 13.88
C ILE A 273 -16.79 21.60 13.02
N GLU A 274 -15.53 21.19 12.98
CA GLU A 274 -14.47 21.81 12.19
C GLU A 274 -13.82 20.80 11.22
N PRO A 275 -13.10 21.24 10.18
CA PRO A 275 -12.38 20.30 9.30
C PRO A 275 -11.38 19.39 10.02
N ARG A 276 -10.79 19.86 11.15
CA ARG A 276 -9.87 19.01 11.95
C ARG A 276 -10.58 17.86 12.66
N THR A 277 -11.88 17.99 12.94
CA THR A 277 -12.73 16.94 13.56
C THR A 277 -12.79 15.68 12.68
N PHE A 278 -12.70 15.82 11.35
CA PHE A 278 -12.72 14.73 10.38
C PHE A 278 -11.32 14.23 10.00
N SER A 279 -10.28 14.62 10.73
CA SER A 279 -8.92 14.17 10.46
C SER A 279 -8.57 12.95 11.32
N PHE A 280 -8.31 11.83 10.70
CA PHE A 280 -7.79 10.64 11.39
C PHE A 280 -6.30 10.77 11.80
N ASN A 281 -5.62 11.85 11.37
CA ASN A 281 -4.26 12.19 11.81
C ASN A 281 -4.23 13.13 13.00
N ALA A 282 -5.39 13.66 13.43
CA ALA A 282 -5.51 14.56 14.56
C ALA A 282 -6.22 13.86 15.73
N PRO A 283 -5.80 14.08 16.98
CA PRO A 283 -6.39 13.43 18.17
C PRO A 283 -7.90 13.69 18.33
N PHE A 284 -8.38 14.81 17.79
CA PHE A 284 -9.78 15.20 17.88
C PHE A 284 -10.73 14.29 17.09
N GLY A 285 -10.28 13.79 15.93
CA GLY A 285 -11.09 12.95 15.04
C GLY A 285 -10.70 11.49 15.03
N ALA A 286 -9.44 11.18 15.31
CA ALA A 286 -8.89 9.84 15.23
C ALA A 286 -9.55 8.89 16.24
N CYS A 287 -9.88 7.67 15.79
CA CYS A 287 -10.26 6.58 16.69
C CYS A 287 -9.17 6.38 17.75
N GLN A 288 -9.56 6.36 19.01
CA GLN A 288 -8.62 6.30 20.14
C GLN A 288 -7.91 4.95 20.21
N GLU A 289 -8.61 3.85 19.88
CA GLU A 289 -8.06 2.50 19.97
C GLU A 289 -6.98 2.22 18.93
N CYS A 290 -7.19 2.59 17.66
CA CYS A 290 -6.19 2.40 16.60
C CYS A 290 -5.36 3.66 16.29
N SER A 291 -5.56 4.74 17.05
CA SER A 291 -4.88 6.03 16.81
C SER A 291 -4.98 6.52 15.35
N GLY A 292 -6.11 6.27 14.70
CA GLY A 292 -6.38 6.66 13.32
C GLY A 292 -5.77 5.75 12.24
N LEU A 293 -5.23 4.60 12.61
CA LEU A 293 -4.70 3.63 11.63
C LEU A 293 -5.80 2.85 10.90
N GLY A 294 -6.96 2.65 11.54
CA GLY A 294 -8.06 1.85 11.02
C GLY A 294 -7.89 0.36 11.21
N THR A 295 -6.68 -0.09 11.51
CA THR A 295 -6.33 -1.50 11.69
C THR A 295 -5.59 -1.71 12.99
N LYS A 296 -5.58 -2.95 13.47
CA LYS A 296 -4.87 -3.39 14.67
C LYS A 296 -4.27 -4.77 14.41
N MET A 297 -3.06 -5.00 14.91
CA MET A 297 -2.49 -6.35 14.89
C MET A 297 -3.20 -7.18 15.94
N ALA A 298 -3.83 -8.25 15.54
CA ALA A 298 -4.48 -9.21 16.42
C ALA A 298 -4.10 -10.63 16.06
N VAL A 299 -4.18 -11.51 17.04
CA VAL A 299 -3.94 -12.95 16.82
C VAL A 299 -5.10 -13.53 16.00
N ASP A 300 -4.76 -14.23 14.92
CA ASP A 300 -5.75 -14.82 14.02
C ASP A 300 -5.88 -16.32 14.29
N ALA A 301 -7.10 -16.77 14.57
CA ALA A 301 -7.39 -18.17 14.83
C ALA A 301 -7.00 -19.09 13.65
N ASP A 302 -7.17 -18.63 12.40
CA ASP A 302 -6.81 -19.37 11.20
C ASP A 302 -5.29 -19.62 11.08
N LEU A 303 -4.47 -18.76 11.71
CA LEU A 303 -3.01 -18.93 11.76
C LEU A 303 -2.56 -19.79 12.95
N VAL A 304 -3.42 -19.93 13.94
CA VAL A 304 -3.16 -20.71 15.17
C VAL A 304 -3.51 -22.17 14.97
N ILE A 305 -4.56 -22.46 14.23
CA ILE A 305 -5.03 -23.80 13.94
C ILE A 305 -4.37 -24.30 12.64
N GLY A 306 -3.78 -25.47 12.71
CA GLY A 306 -3.15 -26.11 11.56
C GLY A 306 -4.14 -26.94 10.73
N ASP A 307 -3.78 -28.21 10.48
CA ASP A 307 -4.64 -29.14 9.76
C ASP A 307 -5.88 -29.48 10.61
N VAL A 308 -7.05 -29.08 10.14
CA VAL A 308 -8.33 -29.32 10.87
C VAL A 308 -8.73 -30.78 10.98
N GLU A 309 -8.14 -31.68 10.17
CA GLU A 309 -8.30 -33.13 10.29
C GLU A 309 -7.44 -33.73 11.42
N ALA A 310 -6.43 -32.95 11.89
CA ALA A 310 -5.61 -33.36 13.04
C ALA A 310 -6.31 -33.06 14.37
N SER A 311 -5.97 -33.86 15.37
CA SER A 311 -6.46 -33.67 16.76
C SER A 311 -5.52 -32.74 17.56
N VAL A 312 -5.95 -32.34 18.75
CA VAL A 312 -5.10 -31.55 19.68
C VAL A 312 -3.82 -32.29 20.03
N LEU A 313 -3.88 -33.64 20.19
CA LEU A 313 -2.71 -34.46 20.49
C LEU A 313 -1.78 -34.62 19.28
N ASP A 314 -2.31 -34.52 18.07
CA ASP A 314 -1.52 -34.55 16.83
C ASP A 314 -0.91 -33.19 16.50
N GLY A 315 -1.19 -32.17 17.32
CA GLY A 315 -0.54 -30.88 17.24
C GLY A 315 -1.25 -29.86 16.35
N VAL A 316 -2.56 -29.89 16.19
CA VAL A 316 -3.37 -28.95 15.43
C VAL A 316 -3.15 -27.50 15.90
N ILE A 317 -2.83 -27.30 17.20
CA ILE A 317 -2.54 -25.97 17.75
C ILE A 317 -1.06 -25.63 17.50
N LEU A 318 -0.79 -24.93 16.40
CA LEU A 318 0.56 -24.66 15.89
C LEU A 318 1.50 -23.94 16.88
N PRO A 319 1.06 -22.91 17.63
CA PRO A 319 1.93 -22.23 18.58
C PRO A 319 2.52 -23.14 19.65
N TRP A 320 1.82 -24.17 20.02
CA TRP A 320 2.26 -25.12 21.05
C TRP A 320 3.02 -26.31 20.47
N SER A 321 2.64 -26.79 19.30
CA SER A 321 3.29 -27.94 18.65
C SER A 321 4.66 -27.58 18.04
N THR A 322 4.82 -26.37 17.51
CA THR A 322 6.04 -25.92 16.80
C THR A 322 7.12 -25.32 17.70
N GLN A 323 6.79 -24.89 18.92
CA GLN A 323 7.71 -24.18 19.83
C GLN A 323 8.52 -25.07 20.78
N GLY A 324 8.38 -26.37 20.64
CA GLY A 324 9.17 -27.38 21.38
C GLY A 324 8.35 -28.28 22.29
N LYS A 325 8.90 -29.51 22.54
CA LYS A 325 8.20 -30.58 23.28
C LYS A 325 7.76 -30.18 24.72
N GLY A 326 8.50 -29.28 25.37
CA GLY A 326 8.17 -28.86 26.74
C GLY A 326 6.89 -28.02 26.79
N LEU A 327 6.70 -27.08 25.86
CA LEU A 327 5.52 -26.23 25.79
C LEU A 327 4.28 -27.05 25.41
N PHE A 328 4.41 -27.93 24.43
CA PHE A 328 3.36 -28.85 24.04
C PHE A 328 2.88 -29.74 25.22
N HIS A 329 3.78 -30.34 25.99
CA HIS A 329 3.43 -31.14 27.17
C HIS A 329 2.76 -30.34 28.29
N TYR A 330 3.18 -29.06 28.48
CA TYR A 330 2.56 -28.18 29.46
C TYR A 330 1.09 -27.92 29.10
N PHE A 331 0.82 -27.45 27.91
CA PHE A 331 -0.54 -27.16 27.45
C PHE A 331 -1.40 -28.40 27.27
N SER A 332 -0.85 -29.52 26.81
CA SER A 332 -1.60 -30.79 26.73
C SER A 332 -2.15 -31.22 28.08
N ARG A 333 -1.45 -30.96 29.19
CA ARG A 333 -1.95 -31.26 30.54
C ARG A 333 -3.09 -30.30 30.94
N MET A 334 -3.02 -29.05 30.62
CA MET A 334 -4.11 -28.10 30.86
C MET A 334 -5.35 -28.49 30.05
N LEU A 335 -5.16 -28.81 28.77
CA LEU A 335 -6.25 -29.26 27.90
C LEU A 335 -6.85 -30.60 28.30
N GLN A 336 -6.09 -31.51 28.97
CA GLN A 336 -6.66 -32.72 29.59
C GLN A 336 -7.63 -32.38 30.73
N GLY A 337 -7.33 -31.34 31.53
CA GLY A 337 -8.25 -30.81 32.53
C GLY A 337 -9.50 -30.23 31.86
N LEU A 338 -9.33 -29.33 30.89
CA LEU A 338 -10.43 -28.71 30.13
C LEU A 338 -11.32 -29.79 29.44
N ALA A 339 -10.71 -30.80 28.84
CA ALA A 339 -11.41 -31.91 28.18
C ALA A 339 -12.31 -32.71 29.12
N LYS A 340 -11.89 -32.82 30.38
CA LYS A 340 -12.72 -33.48 31.40
C LYS A 340 -13.90 -32.59 31.82
N ASP A 341 -13.66 -31.30 31.99
CA ASP A 341 -14.66 -30.33 32.43
C ASP A 341 -15.73 -30.08 31.33
N LEU A 342 -15.32 -30.04 30.07
CA LEU A 342 -16.20 -29.84 28.90
C LEU A 342 -16.61 -31.16 28.21
N SER A 343 -16.22 -32.34 28.76
CA SER A 343 -16.61 -33.67 28.27
C SER A 343 -16.29 -33.96 26.80
N PHE A 344 -15.09 -33.57 26.32
CA PHE A 344 -14.61 -33.86 24.97
C PHE A 344 -13.33 -34.70 24.96
N SER A 345 -12.94 -35.23 23.80
CA SER A 345 -11.71 -36.04 23.65
C SER A 345 -10.66 -35.23 22.92
N LEU A 346 -9.42 -35.19 23.43
CA LEU A 346 -8.27 -34.55 22.77
C LEU A 346 -7.82 -35.27 21.48
N LYS A 347 -8.35 -36.45 21.19
CA LYS A 347 -8.11 -37.22 19.96
C LYS A 347 -9.12 -36.93 18.87
N THR A 348 -10.18 -36.17 19.17
CA THR A 348 -11.16 -35.77 18.18
C THR A 348 -10.52 -34.80 17.22
N PRO A 349 -10.67 -34.96 15.88
CA PRO A 349 -10.25 -33.96 14.92
C PRO A 349 -10.82 -32.58 15.24
N TRP A 350 -10.05 -31.50 14.98
CA TRP A 350 -10.46 -30.14 15.31
C TRP A 350 -11.83 -29.79 14.72
N GLN A 351 -12.04 -30.12 13.43
CA GLN A 351 -13.30 -29.87 12.74
C GLN A 351 -14.54 -30.55 13.36
N ASP A 352 -14.35 -31.65 14.09
CA ASP A 352 -15.42 -32.43 14.69
C ASP A 352 -15.67 -32.06 16.17
N LEU A 353 -14.88 -31.10 16.71
CA LEU A 353 -15.10 -30.58 18.05
C LEU A 353 -16.31 -29.62 18.07
N PRO A 354 -17.15 -29.66 19.13
CA PRO A 354 -18.22 -28.69 19.32
C PRO A 354 -17.68 -27.24 19.29
N GLU A 355 -18.44 -26.31 18.75
CA GLU A 355 -18.03 -24.87 18.65
C GLU A 355 -17.69 -24.28 20.02
N GLU A 356 -18.44 -24.64 21.08
CA GLU A 356 -18.16 -24.19 22.45
C GLU A 356 -16.79 -24.65 22.95
N VAL A 357 -16.37 -25.88 22.59
CA VAL A 357 -15.05 -26.40 22.92
C VAL A 357 -13.97 -25.71 22.15
N GLN A 358 -14.15 -25.49 20.83
CA GLN A 358 -13.22 -24.74 20.00
C GLN A 358 -13.05 -23.31 20.53
N TYR A 359 -14.15 -22.66 20.90
CA TYR A 359 -14.16 -21.33 21.50
C TYR A 359 -13.38 -21.29 22.83
N ALA A 360 -13.64 -22.25 23.73
CA ALA A 360 -12.95 -22.33 25.02
C ALA A 360 -11.44 -22.58 24.86
N ILE A 361 -11.01 -23.38 23.88
CA ILE A 361 -9.60 -23.60 23.58
C ILE A 361 -8.94 -22.32 23.03
N LEU A 362 -9.63 -21.58 22.15
CA LEU A 362 -9.11 -20.39 21.52
C LEU A 362 -9.10 -19.18 22.47
N HIS A 363 -10.19 -18.90 23.13
CA HIS A 363 -10.41 -17.69 23.92
C HIS A 363 -10.25 -17.86 25.44
N GLY A 364 -10.21 -19.10 25.91
CA GLY A 364 -10.19 -19.40 27.34
C GLY A 364 -11.59 -19.66 27.91
N ASN A 365 -11.66 -19.81 29.22
CA ASN A 365 -12.87 -20.07 29.97
C ASN A 365 -12.88 -19.28 31.27
N ASP A 366 -14.09 -19.04 31.81
CA ASP A 366 -14.31 -18.27 33.03
C ASP A 366 -14.15 -19.08 34.33
N PHE A 367 -13.78 -20.35 34.22
CA PHE A 367 -13.59 -21.24 35.38
C PHE A 367 -12.16 -21.81 35.39
N ASP A 368 -11.72 -22.18 36.61
CA ASP A 368 -10.42 -22.79 36.84
C ASP A 368 -10.37 -24.25 36.42
N VAL A 369 -9.36 -24.63 35.66
CA VAL A 369 -9.11 -25.99 35.17
C VAL A 369 -8.28 -26.77 36.18
N GLN A 370 -8.71 -28.01 36.54
CA GLN A 370 -7.95 -28.91 37.39
C GLN A 370 -6.90 -29.68 36.59
N VAL A 371 -5.64 -29.36 36.81
CA VAL A 371 -4.51 -30.04 36.16
C VAL A 371 -3.99 -31.15 37.05
N ARG A 372 -3.92 -32.38 36.51
CA ARG A 372 -3.35 -33.55 37.19
C ARG A 372 -2.29 -34.18 36.32
N TRP A 373 -1.13 -34.50 36.91
CA TRP A 373 -0.06 -35.15 36.17
C TRP A 373 0.88 -35.94 37.12
N LYS A 374 1.52 -36.97 36.61
CA LYS A 374 2.52 -37.77 37.35
C LYS A 374 3.92 -37.29 36.96
N ASN A 375 4.75 -36.95 37.94
CA ASN A 375 6.15 -36.62 37.69
C ASN A 375 6.96 -37.86 37.35
N ARG A 376 8.23 -37.70 36.97
CA ARG A 376 9.13 -38.85 36.65
C ARG A 376 9.35 -39.85 37.75
N TYR A 377 8.97 -39.49 38.97
CA TYR A 377 9.05 -40.39 40.15
C TYR A 377 7.72 -41.04 40.51
N GLY A 378 6.69 -40.94 39.63
CA GLY A 378 5.38 -41.53 39.84
C GLY A 378 4.46 -40.78 40.80
N ARG A 379 4.91 -39.65 41.42
CA ARG A 379 4.10 -38.84 42.36
C ARG A 379 3.07 -38.04 41.58
N GLU A 380 1.81 -38.14 41.93
CA GLU A 380 0.73 -37.35 41.34
C GLU A 380 0.76 -35.94 41.94
N LEU A 381 0.77 -34.95 41.04
CA LEU A 381 0.68 -33.51 41.34
C LEU A 381 -0.68 -33.03 40.85
N ARG A 382 -1.32 -32.16 41.64
CA ARG A 382 -2.60 -31.53 41.34
C ARG A 382 -2.50 -30.05 41.64
N TYR A 383 -2.98 -29.25 40.73
CA TYR A 383 -3.13 -27.80 40.92
C TYR A 383 -4.29 -27.29 40.08
N THR A 384 -4.83 -26.15 40.48
CA THR A 384 -5.93 -25.48 39.79
C THR A 384 -5.38 -24.19 39.16
N THR A 385 -5.72 -23.94 37.94
CA THR A 385 -5.24 -22.73 37.20
C THR A 385 -6.29 -22.27 36.19
N GLY A 386 -6.40 -21.00 35.98
CA GLY A 386 -7.15 -20.40 34.86
C GLY A 386 -6.55 -20.82 33.51
N PHE A 387 -7.38 -21.01 32.54
CA PHE A 387 -6.98 -21.25 31.16
C PHE A 387 -7.31 -20.02 30.30
N GLU A 388 -6.29 -19.24 29.98
CA GLU A 388 -6.46 -17.97 29.25
C GLU A 388 -6.82 -18.13 27.76
N GLY A 389 -6.75 -19.34 27.21
CA GLY A 389 -6.92 -19.57 25.77
C GLY A 389 -5.66 -19.33 24.94
N VAL A 390 -5.65 -19.87 23.73
CA VAL A 390 -4.47 -19.81 22.83
C VAL A 390 -4.25 -18.38 22.33
N LEU A 391 -5.30 -17.69 21.95
CA LEU A 391 -5.21 -16.36 21.35
C LEU A 391 -4.68 -15.34 22.36
N ASN A 392 -5.27 -15.31 23.56
CA ASN A 392 -4.85 -14.41 24.64
C ASN A 392 -3.41 -14.73 25.11
N TYR A 393 -3.03 -16.02 25.15
CA TYR A 393 -1.66 -16.42 25.46
C TYR A 393 -0.66 -15.85 24.44
N ILE A 394 -0.95 -15.93 23.14
CA ILE A 394 -0.06 -15.44 22.09
C ILE A 394 0.02 -13.91 22.16
N GLU A 395 -1.11 -13.23 22.33
CA GLU A 395 -1.15 -11.76 22.42
C GLU A 395 -0.31 -11.28 23.60
N ARG A 396 -0.51 -11.86 24.77
CA ARG A 396 0.29 -11.55 25.97
C ARG A 396 1.77 -11.81 25.72
N LYS A 397 2.13 -12.97 25.14
CA LYS A 397 3.53 -13.30 24.84
C LYS A 397 4.17 -12.38 23.79
N TYR A 398 3.43 -11.90 22.85
CA TYR A 398 3.87 -10.90 21.87
C TYR A 398 4.15 -9.56 22.53
N LEU A 399 3.25 -9.10 23.41
CA LEU A 399 3.38 -7.83 24.15
C LEU A 399 4.51 -7.86 25.20
N GLU A 400 4.68 -8.96 25.94
CA GLU A 400 5.71 -9.18 26.95
C GLU A 400 7.12 -9.38 26.34
N SER A 401 7.25 -9.58 25.02
CA SER A 401 8.53 -9.86 24.38
C SER A 401 9.41 -8.61 24.28
N GLU A 402 10.53 -8.60 24.98
CA GLU A 402 11.47 -7.47 25.06
C GLU A 402 12.39 -7.36 23.85
N ASN A 403 12.64 -8.44 23.11
CA ASN A 403 13.54 -8.44 21.96
C ASN A 403 12.85 -8.89 20.66
N ASP A 404 13.38 -8.43 19.53
CA ASP A 404 12.81 -8.68 18.20
C ASP A 404 12.76 -10.18 17.82
N TYR A 405 13.73 -10.98 18.31
CA TYR A 405 13.74 -12.41 18.06
C TYR A 405 12.59 -13.13 18.76
N SER A 406 12.34 -12.81 20.03
CA SER A 406 11.22 -13.38 20.80
C SER A 406 9.88 -12.90 20.25
N ARG A 407 9.78 -11.62 19.91
CA ARG A 407 8.58 -11.03 19.27
C ARG A 407 8.31 -11.66 17.91
N GLY A 408 9.34 -11.90 17.10
CA GLY A 408 9.25 -12.56 15.79
C GLY A 408 8.67 -13.96 15.83
N LYS A 409 8.84 -14.70 16.95
CA LYS A 409 8.23 -16.02 17.11
C LYS A 409 6.71 -15.98 17.15
N TRP A 410 6.15 -14.95 17.76
CA TRP A 410 4.71 -14.80 17.92
C TRP A 410 4.07 -13.97 16.80
N ALA A 411 4.83 -13.09 16.18
CA ALA A 411 4.37 -12.24 15.09
C ALA A 411 3.78 -13.03 13.90
N GLY A 412 4.25 -14.26 13.68
CA GLY A 412 3.72 -15.14 12.62
C GLY A 412 2.28 -15.62 12.83
N PHE A 413 1.70 -15.41 14.03
CA PHE A 413 0.31 -15.74 14.35
C PHE A 413 -0.62 -14.50 14.40
N LEU A 414 -0.07 -13.32 14.12
CA LEU A 414 -0.82 -12.07 14.11
C LEU A 414 -1.14 -11.66 12.66
N ARG A 415 -2.34 -11.14 12.48
CA ARG A 415 -2.81 -10.52 11.24
C ARG A 415 -3.27 -9.11 11.52
N GLU A 416 -3.12 -8.24 10.56
CA GLU A 416 -3.72 -6.94 10.59
C GLU A 416 -5.22 -7.08 10.31
N ILE A 417 -6.05 -6.72 11.30
CA ILE A 417 -7.51 -6.76 11.21
C ILE A 417 -8.09 -5.35 11.29
N PRO A 418 -9.27 -5.09 10.74
CA PRO A 418 -9.98 -3.84 11.00
C PRO A 418 -10.12 -3.60 12.51
N CYS A 419 -9.88 -2.38 12.94
CA CYS A 419 -10.01 -2.01 14.36
C CYS A 419 -11.45 -2.26 14.84
N PRO A 420 -11.68 -3.02 15.91
CA PRO A 420 -13.03 -3.35 16.37
C PRO A 420 -13.86 -2.13 16.82
N ALA A 421 -13.23 -1.05 17.27
CA ALA A 421 -13.93 0.15 17.71
C ALA A 421 -14.41 1.05 16.56
N CYS A 422 -13.72 1.07 15.42
CA CYS A 422 -14.09 1.92 14.29
C CYS A 422 -14.34 1.13 12.99
N GLU A 423 -14.25 -0.20 13.04
CA GLU A 423 -14.49 -1.10 11.91
C GLU A 423 -13.71 -0.72 10.64
N GLY A 424 -12.50 -0.16 10.81
CA GLY A 424 -11.67 0.32 9.72
C GLY A 424 -11.83 1.80 9.37
N ALA A 425 -12.87 2.47 9.85
CA ALA A 425 -13.20 3.86 9.50
C ALA A 425 -12.20 4.93 10.00
N ARG A 426 -11.22 4.56 10.84
CA ARG A 426 -10.14 5.42 11.37
C ARG A 426 -10.60 6.56 12.28
N LEU A 427 -11.88 6.90 12.29
CA LEU A 427 -12.47 8.03 13.00
C LEU A 427 -13.28 7.55 14.23
N ARG A 428 -13.51 8.46 15.16
CA ARG A 428 -14.39 8.20 16.33
C ARG A 428 -15.84 7.99 15.90
N PRO A 429 -16.63 7.19 16.64
CA PRO A 429 -18.04 6.97 16.34
C PRO A 429 -18.87 8.26 16.25
N GLU A 430 -18.57 9.25 17.09
CA GLU A 430 -19.28 10.53 17.12
C GLU A 430 -19.01 11.34 15.83
N VAL A 431 -17.79 11.24 15.27
CA VAL A 431 -17.44 11.89 13.99
C VAL A 431 -18.14 11.17 12.83
N LEU A 432 -18.25 9.84 12.90
CA LEU A 432 -18.95 9.03 11.89
C LEU A 432 -20.46 9.28 11.88
N ALA A 433 -21.00 9.74 13.02
CA ALA A 433 -22.39 10.13 13.13
C ALA A 433 -22.73 11.47 12.46
N ILE A 434 -21.75 12.23 11.96
CA ILE A 434 -21.98 13.44 11.15
C ILE A 434 -22.14 13.04 9.70
N ARG A 435 -23.27 13.35 9.09
CA ARG A 435 -23.66 12.84 7.75
C ARG A 435 -23.96 13.97 6.77
N VAL A 436 -23.65 13.72 5.51
CA VAL A 436 -24.11 14.53 4.36
C VAL A 436 -24.97 13.62 3.49
N ALA A 437 -26.23 13.98 3.23
CA ALA A 437 -27.22 13.13 2.57
C ALA A 437 -27.21 11.69 3.14
N ASP A 438 -27.36 11.59 4.45
CA ASP A 438 -27.39 10.36 5.27
C ASP A 438 -26.13 9.49 5.21
N THR A 439 -25.05 9.98 4.63
CA THR A 439 -23.79 9.22 4.45
C THR A 439 -22.67 9.83 5.29
N SER A 440 -21.89 9.00 6.01
CA SER A 440 -20.72 9.44 6.74
C SER A 440 -19.52 9.66 5.81
N ILE A 441 -18.54 10.47 6.24
CA ILE A 441 -17.30 10.70 5.48
C ILE A 441 -16.53 9.41 5.23
N ALA A 442 -16.51 8.49 6.20
CA ALA A 442 -15.82 7.20 6.06
C ALA A 442 -16.55 6.28 5.07
N ALA A 443 -17.88 6.27 5.07
CA ALA A 443 -18.65 5.50 4.09
C ALA A 443 -18.36 5.95 2.65
N VAL A 444 -18.23 7.26 2.40
CA VAL A 444 -17.83 7.77 1.09
C VAL A 444 -16.38 7.41 0.78
N ALA A 445 -15.47 7.48 1.76
CA ALA A 445 -14.07 7.10 1.56
C ALA A 445 -13.90 5.60 1.22
N ALA A 446 -14.79 4.74 1.73
CA ALA A 446 -14.81 3.30 1.46
C ALA A 446 -15.38 2.94 0.07
N MET A 447 -16.17 3.83 -0.54
CA MET A 447 -16.70 3.63 -1.90
C MET A 447 -15.56 3.52 -2.92
N SER A 448 -15.81 2.77 -4.02
CA SER A 448 -14.93 2.87 -5.18
C SER A 448 -14.98 4.30 -5.77
N LEU A 449 -13.90 4.72 -6.45
CA LEU A 449 -13.87 6.03 -7.09
C LEU A 449 -15.03 6.20 -8.09
N GLY A 450 -15.41 5.11 -8.80
CA GLY A 450 -16.59 5.10 -9.67
C GLY A 450 -17.88 5.39 -8.91
N ASP A 451 -18.09 4.74 -7.77
CA ASP A 451 -19.28 4.97 -6.94
C ASP A 451 -19.24 6.35 -6.27
N CYS A 452 -18.05 6.86 -5.91
CA CYS A 452 -17.90 8.25 -5.44
C CYS A 452 -18.38 9.27 -6.49
N VAL A 453 -17.99 9.09 -7.75
CA VAL A 453 -18.45 9.96 -8.87
C VAL A 453 -19.97 9.93 -8.96
N GLU A 454 -20.57 8.75 -8.92
CA GLU A 454 -22.02 8.58 -8.98
C GLU A 454 -22.72 9.19 -7.76
N PHE A 455 -22.17 9.01 -6.54
CA PHE A 455 -22.67 9.64 -5.31
C PHE A 455 -22.71 11.16 -5.42
N PHE A 456 -21.60 11.80 -5.83
CA PHE A 456 -21.54 13.26 -5.95
C PHE A 456 -22.36 13.80 -7.14
N ALA A 457 -22.60 13.00 -8.19
CA ALA A 457 -23.47 13.38 -9.29
C ALA A 457 -24.95 13.40 -8.88
N LYS A 458 -25.36 12.44 -8.04
CA LYS A 458 -26.74 12.29 -7.55
C LYS A 458 -27.05 13.11 -6.27
N LEU A 459 -26.03 13.75 -5.68
CA LEU A 459 -26.17 14.49 -4.42
C LEU A 459 -27.15 15.66 -4.56
N LYS A 460 -28.25 15.60 -3.80
CA LYS A 460 -29.28 16.65 -3.74
C LYS A 460 -29.12 17.43 -2.44
N LEU A 461 -28.87 18.71 -2.54
CA LEU A 461 -28.70 19.62 -1.42
C LEU A 461 -29.79 20.69 -1.41
N GLY A 462 -30.08 21.24 -0.24
CA GLY A 462 -30.92 22.43 -0.13
C GLY A 462 -30.26 23.67 -0.76
N LYS A 463 -31.03 24.66 -1.17
CA LYS A 463 -30.51 25.91 -1.84
C LYS A 463 -29.38 26.60 -1.09
N ARG A 464 -29.40 26.58 0.26
CA ARG A 464 -28.34 27.15 1.11
C ARG A 464 -27.06 26.32 1.01
N ASP A 465 -27.18 25.03 1.20
CA ASP A 465 -26.03 24.10 1.26
C ASP A 465 -25.41 23.93 -0.12
N GLU A 466 -26.19 24.00 -1.18
CA GLU A 466 -25.71 24.01 -2.57
C GLU A 466 -24.77 25.22 -2.83
N LYS A 467 -25.14 26.43 -2.34
CA LYS A 467 -24.26 27.60 -2.46
C LYS A 467 -22.98 27.46 -1.65
N ILE A 468 -23.06 26.91 -0.45
CA ILE A 468 -21.89 26.67 0.41
C ILE A 468 -20.94 25.63 -0.19
N ALA A 469 -21.48 24.54 -0.71
CA ALA A 469 -20.72 23.40 -1.20
C ALA A 469 -20.23 23.54 -2.65
N ALA A 470 -20.75 24.47 -3.44
CA ALA A 470 -20.54 24.56 -4.89
C ALA A 470 -19.07 24.52 -5.32
N GLN A 471 -18.19 25.27 -4.66
CA GLN A 471 -16.77 25.30 -4.99
C GLN A 471 -16.07 24.01 -4.57
N VAL A 472 -16.37 23.51 -3.37
CA VAL A 472 -15.77 22.27 -2.83
C VAL A 472 -16.17 21.07 -3.69
N LEU A 473 -17.44 20.97 -4.08
CA LEU A 473 -17.94 19.89 -4.94
C LEU A 473 -17.32 19.93 -6.34
N ARG A 474 -17.06 21.12 -6.88
CA ARG A 474 -16.34 21.26 -8.16
C ARG A 474 -14.93 20.68 -8.08
N GLU A 475 -14.19 20.98 -7.01
CA GLU A 475 -12.84 20.47 -6.80
C GLU A 475 -12.82 18.95 -6.57
N ILE A 476 -13.77 18.41 -5.78
CA ILE A 476 -13.89 16.97 -5.57
C ILE A 476 -14.17 16.25 -6.90
N ARG A 477 -15.15 16.73 -7.67
CA ARG A 477 -15.52 16.14 -8.98
C ARG A 477 -14.35 16.18 -9.96
N ALA A 478 -13.66 17.30 -10.08
CA ALA A 478 -12.51 17.43 -10.98
C ALA A 478 -11.42 16.40 -10.64
N ARG A 479 -11.05 16.24 -9.36
CA ARG A 479 -10.04 15.26 -8.94
C ARG A 479 -10.49 13.82 -9.14
N LEU A 480 -11.76 13.51 -8.86
CA LEU A 480 -12.32 12.19 -9.13
C LEU A 480 -12.30 11.88 -10.64
N ASP A 481 -12.70 12.82 -11.49
CA ASP A 481 -12.70 12.65 -12.95
C ASP A 481 -11.28 12.38 -13.49
N PHE A 482 -10.25 13.02 -12.93
CA PHE A 482 -8.86 12.72 -13.30
C PHE A 482 -8.44 11.31 -12.89
N LEU A 483 -8.80 10.85 -11.69
CA LEU A 483 -8.51 9.49 -11.26
C LEU A 483 -9.25 8.45 -12.12
N MET A 484 -10.47 8.73 -12.53
CA MET A 484 -11.23 7.91 -13.47
C MET A 484 -10.56 7.85 -14.85
N SER A 485 -10.01 8.97 -15.32
CA SER A 485 -9.39 9.06 -16.66
C SER A 485 -8.11 8.21 -16.77
N VAL A 486 -7.40 7.98 -15.64
CA VAL A 486 -6.21 7.11 -15.60
C VAL A 486 -6.55 5.65 -15.25
N GLY A 487 -7.83 5.25 -15.24
CA GLY A 487 -8.26 3.87 -15.06
C GLY A 487 -8.14 3.36 -13.62
N LEU A 488 -8.38 4.21 -12.62
CA LEU A 488 -8.33 3.85 -11.20
C LEU A 488 -9.73 3.76 -10.55
N ASP A 489 -10.76 3.57 -11.34
CA ASP A 489 -12.18 3.53 -10.94
C ASP A 489 -12.49 2.52 -9.83
N TYR A 490 -11.72 1.44 -9.75
CA TYR A 490 -11.88 0.36 -8.77
C TYR A 490 -11.26 0.65 -7.39
N LEU A 491 -10.39 1.65 -7.25
CA LEU A 491 -9.77 1.99 -5.96
C LEU A 491 -10.77 2.71 -5.04
N SER A 492 -10.57 2.61 -3.72
CA SER A 492 -11.27 3.43 -2.73
C SER A 492 -10.36 4.54 -2.18
N LEU A 493 -10.96 5.65 -1.70
CA LEU A 493 -10.22 6.76 -1.11
C LEU A 493 -9.53 6.37 0.21
N GLU A 494 -10.08 5.41 0.95
CA GLU A 494 -9.52 4.91 2.22
C GLU A 494 -8.31 3.98 2.03
N ARG A 495 -8.10 3.45 0.81
CA ARG A 495 -7.04 2.47 0.55
C ARG A 495 -5.68 3.03 0.94
N ALA A 496 -4.95 2.27 1.77
CA ALA A 496 -3.64 2.68 2.27
C ALA A 496 -2.62 2.79 1.12
N ALA A 497 -1.84 3.87 1.11
CA ALA A 497 -0.82 4.12 0.08
C ALA A 497 0.23 3.00 -0.03
N GLY A 498 0.59 2.39 1.10
CA GLY A 498 1.54 1.28 1.15
C GLY A 498 1.04 -0.03 0.52
N SER A 499 -0.27 -0.16 0.25
CA SER A 499 -0.88 -1.33 -0.40
C SER A 499 -1.03 -1.17 -1.92
N LEU A 500 -0.68 0.00 -2.46
CA LEU A 500 -0.75 0.27 -3.89
C LEU A 500 0.40 -0.40 -4.64
N SER A 501 0.12 -0.91 -5.82
CA SER A 501 1.16 -1.30 -6.77
C SER A 501 1.94 -0.08 -7.27
N GLY A 502 3.16 -0.29 -7.77
CA GLY A 502 3.97 0.80 -8.34
C GLY A 502 3.23 1.60 -9.41
N GLY A 503 2.55 0.90 -10.33
CA GLY A 503 1.75 1.53 -11.39
C GLY A 503 0.52 2.28 -10.86
N GLU A 504 -0.19 1.77 -9.84
CA GLU A 504 -1.30 2.49 -9.20
C GLU A 504 -0.83 3.81 -8.57
N ALA A 505 0.27 3.76 -7.80
CA ALA A 505 0.84 4.95 -7.16
C ALA A 505 1.31 5.99 -8.19
N GLN A 506 1.92 5.56 -9.28
CA GLN A 506 2.37 6.42 -10.37
C GLN A 506 1.18 7.11 -11.06
N ARG A 507 0.10 6.37 -11.37
CA ARG A 507 -1.11 6.93 -11.98
C ARG A 507 -1.85 7.91 -11.08
N ILE A 508 -1.87 7.66 -9.75
CA ILE A 508 -2.42 8.64 -8.79
C ILE A 508 -1.64 9.94 -8.86
N ARG A 509 -0.30 9.88 -8.92
CA ARG A 509 0.52 11.10 -9.06
C ARG A 509 0.26 11.79 -10.39
N LEU A 510 0.19 11.04 -11.49
CA LEU A 510 -0.15 11.59 -12.80
C LEU A 510 -1.49 12.33 -12.77
N ALA A 511 -2.54 11.71 -12.23
CA ALA A 511 -3.85 12.32 -12.07
C ALA A 511 -3.82 13.59 -11.22
N THR A 512 -3.04 13.59 -10.12
CA THR A 512 -2.87 14.77 -9.24
C THR A 512 -2.18 15.92 -9.98
N GLN A 513 -1.16 15.62 -10.79
CA GLN A 513 -0.44 16.65 -11.58
C GLN A 513 -1.33 17.24 -12.68
N ILE A 514 -2.10 16.42 -13.39
CA ILE A 514 -3.07 16.89 -14.38
C ILE A 514 -4.12 17.79 -13.71
N GLY A 515 -4.60 17.38 -12.53
CA GLY A 515 -5.56 18.15 -11.73
C GLY A 515 -5.06 19.53 -11.31
N SER A 516 -3.74 19.75 -11.28
CA SER A 516 -3.16 21.06 -11.00
C SER A 516 -3.34 22.08 -12.14
N GLY A 517 -3.66 21.62 -13.36
CA GLY A 517 -3.89 22.48 -14.54
C GLY A 517 -2.66 23.26 -15.00
N LEU A 518 -1.46 22.80 -14.65
CA LEU A 518 -0.21 23.46 -15.04
C LEU A 518 -0.01 23.41 -16.55
N THR A 519 0.42 24.50 -17.12
CA THR A 519 0.71 24.67 -18.56
C THR A 519 2.16 25.08 -18.77
N GLY A 520 2.75 24.69 -19.90
CA GLY A 520 4.13 25.03 -20.24
C GLY A 520 5.17 24.27 -19.40
N VAL A 521 4.81 23.13 -18.84
CA VAL A 521 5.66 22.28 -18.01
C VAL A 521 6.25 21.14 -18.86
N LEU A 522 7.45 20.70 -18.49
CA LEU A 522 8.07 19.49 -19.00
C LEU A 522 7.79 18.32 -18.03
N TYR A 523 6.98 17.39 -18.45
CA TYR A 523 6.73 16.15 -17.70
C TYR A 523 7.66 15.03 -18.19
N VAL A 524 8.36 14.40 -17.26
CA VAL A 524 9.19 13.21 -17.55
C VAL A 524 8.60 12.01 -16.82
N LEU A 525 8.15 11.01 -17.57
CA LEU A 525 7.45 9.83 -17.07
C LEU A 525 8.27 8.57 -17.33
N ASP A 526 8.32 7.66 -16.34
CA ASP A 526 9.00 6.37 -16.42
C ASP A 526 7.97 5.25 -16.56
N GLU A 527 7.85 4.68 -17.75
CA GLU A 527 7.01 3.53 -18.07
C GLU A 527 5.59 3.60 -17.46
N PRO A 528 4.78 4.62 -17.75
CA PRO A 528 3.48 4.80 -17.11
C PRO A 528 2.44 3.73 -17.47
N SER A 529 2.67 2.90 -18.50
CA SER A 529 1.81 1.78 -18.91
C SER A 529 2.00 0.51 -18.07
N ILE A 530 2.96 0.49 -17.13
CA ILE A 530 3.28 -0.69 -16.32
C ILE A 530 2.07 -1.23 -15.57
N GLY A 531 1.87 -2.56 -15.63
CA GLY A 531 0.81 -3.26 -14.90
C GLY A 531 -0.59 -2.94 -15.42
N LEU A 532 -0.70 -2.32 -16.59
CA LEU A 532 -1.97 -2.03 -17.25
C LEU A 532 -2.40 -3.15 -18.19
N HIS A 533 -3.66 -3.50 -18.11
CA HIS A 533 -4.31 -4.23 -19.17
C HIS A 533 -4.46 -3.33 -20.42
N GLN A 534 -4.42 -3.90 -21.63
CA GLN A 534 -4.49 -3.12 -22.88
C GLN A 534 -5.69 -2.17 -22.95
N ARG A 535 -6.82 -2.57 -22.39
CA ARG A 535 -8.01 -1.72 -22.27
C ARG A 535 -7.74 -0.44 -21.48
N ASP A 536 -7.03 -0.56 -20.37
CA ASP A 536 -6.76 0.56 -19.45
C ASP A 536 -5.63 1.45 -19.99
N ASN A 537 -4.71 0.86 -20.79
CA ASN A 537 -3.63 1.60 -21.44
C ASN A 537 -4.14 2.68 -22.41
N ARG A 538 -5.21 2.42 -23.14
CA ARG A 538 -5.84 3.44 -24.02
C ARG A 538 -6.30 4.66 -23.25
N ARG A 539 -6.90 4.48 -22.07
CA ARG A 539 -7.31 5.60 -21.18
C ARG A 539 -6.11 6.44 -20.73
N LEU A 540 -5.00 5.77 -20.41
CA LEU A 540 -3.76 6.44 -20.07
C LEU A 540 -3.24 7.28 -21.24
N ILE A 541 -3.18 6.74 -22.44
CA ILE A 541 -2.74 7.43 -23.66
C ILE A 541 -3.60 8.66 -23.90
N ASP A 542 -4.94 8.54 -23.84
CA ASP A 542 -5.87 9.67 -24.00
C ASP A 542 -5.59 10.78 -22.96
N THR A 543 -5.21 10.38 -21.75
CA THR A 543 -4.86 11.29 -20.67
C THR A 543 -3.55 12.04 -20.93
N LEU A 544 -2.53 11.35 -21.46
CA LEU A 544 -1.26 11.95 -21.88
C LEU A 544 -1.48 12.94 -23.04
N ILE A 545 -2.34 12.60 -23.98
CA ILE A 545 -2.73 13.49 -25.09
C ILE A 545 -3.39 14.77 -24.56
N LYS A 546 -4.34 14.67 -23.64
CA LYS A 546 -4.96 15.83 -22.98
C LYS A 546 -3.95 16.71 -22.27
N LEU A 547 -2.99 16.10 -21.57
CA LEU A 547 -1.92 16.84 -20.87
C LEU A 547 -1.03 17.60 -21.86
N ARG A 548 -0.72 17.00 -23.03
CA ARG A 548 -0.01 17.66 -24.13
C ARG A 548 -0.83 18.83 -24.70
N GLU A 549 -2.14 18.65 -24.93
CA GLU A 549 -3.04 19.68 -25.47
C GLU A 549 -3.17 20.91 -24.58
N LEU A 550 -2.87 20.80 -23.29
CA LEU A 550 -2.73 21.93 -22.38
C LEU A 550 -1.46 22.77 -22.64
N GLY A 551 -0.64 22.43 -23.64
CA GLY A 551 0.60 23.14 -23.97
C GLY A 551 1.81 22.65 -23.16
N ASN A 552 1.83 21.40 -22.74
CA ASN A 552 2.94 20.77 -22.03
C ASN A 552 3.80 19.92 -22.96
N THR A 553 5.07 19.78 -22.61
CA THR A 553 5.98 18.83 -23.26
C THR A 553 6.06 17.57 -22.39
N LEU A 554 5.84 16.41 -23.00
CA LEU A 554 5.90 15.11 -22.32
C LEU A 554 7.08 14.30 -22.88
N VAL A 555 8.00 13.92 -22.04
CA VAL A 555 9.04 12.94 -22.34
C VAL A 555 8.70 11.64 -21.59
N VAL A 556 8.41 10.58 -22.32
CA VAL A 556 7.95 9.31 -21.77
C VAL A 556 8.92 8.21 -22.13
N VAL A 557 9.52 7.57 -21.15
CA VAL A 557 10.29 6.33 -21.37
C VAL A 557 9.30 5.19 -21.48
N GLU A 558 9.21 4.52 -22.64
CA GLU A 558 8.19 3.51 -22.89
C GLU A 558 8.62 2.39 -23.84
N HIS A 559 7.96 1.26 -23.66
CA HIS A 559 8.10 0.05 -24.47
C HIS A 559 6.78 -0.44 -25.08
N ASP A 560 5.67 0.19 -24.69
CA ASP A 560 4.33 -0.16 -25.18
C ASP A 560 4.13 0.31 -26.64
N GLU A 561 3.63 -0.60 -27.48
CA GLU A 561 3.42 -0.36 -28.91
C GLU A 561 2.41 0.76 -29.18
N ASP A 562 1.27 0.78 -28.45
CA ASP A 562 0.21 1.76 -28.68
C ASP A 562 0.67 3.16 -28.28
N THR A 563 1.44 3.29 -27.20
CA THR A 563 2.04 4.56 -26.75
C THR A 563 3.06 5.08 -27.75
N ILE A 564 3.98 4.22 -28.24
CA ILE A 564 4.97 4.58 -29.27
C ILE A 564 4.26 5.02 -30.57
N LYS A 565 3.23 4.30 -31.00
CA LYS A 565 2.48 4.59 -32.23
C LYS A 565 1.73 5.92 -32.17
N THR A 566 1.25 6.29 -30.96
CA THR A 566 0.44 7.50 -30.77
C THR A 566 1.30 8.73 -30.52
N SER A 567 2.61 8.57 -30.28
CA SER A 567 3.53 9.67 -29.99
C SER A 567 3.73 10.57 -31.22
N ASP A 568 4.00 11.85 -30.93
CA ASP A 568 4.34 12.84 -31.99
C ASP A 568 5.79 12.63 -32.45
N TRP A 569 6.68 12.20 -31.55
CA TRP A 569 8.11 12.03 -31.78
C TRP A 569 8.66 10.85 -31.03
N VAL A 570 9.55 10.08 -31.65
CA VAL A 570 10.21 8.91 -31.06
C VAL A 570 11.71 9.10 -31.10
N VAL A 571 12.36 8.85 -29.97
CA VAL A 571 13.81 8.80 -29.83
C VAL A 571 14.19 7.37 -29.43
N ASP A 572 14.81 6.62 -30.34
CA ASP A 572 15.28 5.25 -30.09
C ASP A 572 16.75 5.27 -29.70
N ILE A 573 17.06 4.74 -28.50
CA ILE A 573 18.40 4.76 -27.91
C ILE A 573 18.99 3.34 -27.91
N GLY A 574 20.16 3.21 -28.52
CA GLY A 574 20.80 1.93 -28.71
C GLY A 574 22.25 2.07 -29.19
N PRO A 575 22.68 1.18 -30.11
CA PRO A 575 21.99 0.00 -30.65
C PRO A 575 21.95 -1.18 -29.68
N GLY A 576 22.84 -1.21 -28.68
CA GLY A 576 22.91 -2.24 -27.63
C GLY A 576 22.57 -1.71 -26.24
N ALA A 577 23.03 -2.42 -25.22
CA ALA A 577 22.90 -2.04 -23.82
C ALA A 577 24.27 -1.77 -23.18
N GLY A 578 24.33 -1.05 -22.06
CA GLY A 578 25.57 -0.71 -21.36
C GLY A 578 26.55 0.07 -22.23
N ILE A 579 27.79 -0.40 -22.32
CA ILE A 579 28.85 0.22 -23.12
C ILE A 579 28.57 0.18 -24.65
N ASN A 580 27.76 -0.76 -25.12
CA ASN A 580 27.31 -0.88 -26.49
C ASN A 580 26.08 -0.06 -26.82
N GLY A 581 25.50 0.64 -25.81
CA GLY A 581 24.37 1.53 -25.93
C GLY A 581 24.78 3.01 -25.94
N GLY A 582 23.91 3.87 -25.48
CA GLY A 582 24.17 5.28 -25.22
C GLY A 582 24.25 6.15 -26.46
N ARG A 583 23.72 5.72 -27.62
CA ARG A 583 23.63 6.51 -28.85
C ARG A 583 22.21 6.64 -29.32
N VAL A 584 21.89 7.74 -29.99
CA VAL A 584 20.61 7.90 -30.66
C VAL A 584 20.63 7.16 -31.98
N VAL A 585 19.84 6.12 -32.13
CA VAL A 585 19.70 5.31 -33.36
C VAL A 585 18.64 5.94 -34.27
N HIS A 586 17.59 6.52 -33.66
CA HIS A 586 16.54 7.23 -34.37
C HIS A 586 16.03 8.43 -33.57
N SER A 587 15.76 9.52 -34.24
CA SER A 587 15.02 10.67 -33.72
C SER A 587 14.12 11.20 -34.83
N GLY A 588 12.80 11.06 -34.67
CA GLY A 588 11.84 11.42 -35.70
C GLY A 588 10.45 10.88 -35.42
N THR A 589 9.59 10.92 -36.43
CA THR A 589 8.21 10.41 -36.34
C THR A 589 8.16 8.88 -36.31
N TYR A 590 7.05 8.32 -35.82
CA TYR A 590 6.79 6.88 -35.85
C TYR A 590 6.99 6.25 -37.24
N LYS A 591 6.48 6.91 -38.30
CA LYS A 591 6.65 6.41 -39.68
C LYS A 591 8.12 6.31 -40.11
N GLN A 592 8.94 7.26 -39.68
CA GLN A 592 10.38 7.23 -39.97
C GLN A 592 11.10 6.14 -39.19
N LEU A 593 10.67 5.86 -37.93
CA LEU A 593 11.15 4.74 -37.13
C LEU A 593 10.90 3.40 -37.83
N LEU A 594 9.69 3.16 -38.35
CA LEU A 594 9.35 1.92 -39.05
C LEU A 594 10.24 1.69 -40.30
N ALA A 595 10.66 2.76 -40.94
CA ALA A 595 11.52 2.70 -42.12
C ALA A 595 13.04 2.49 -41.77
N ASN A 596 13.41 2.81 -40.52
CA ASN A 596 14.81 2.68 -40.08
C ASN A 596 15.16 1.19 -39.86
N LYS A 597 16.16 0.69 -40.61
CA LYS A 597 16.67 -0.69 -40.51
C LYS A 597 17.70 -0.90 -39.40
N ASP A 598 18.28 0.17 -38.87
CA ASP A 598 19.26 0.10 -37.80
C ASP A 598 18.58 0.07 -36.42
N SER A 599 17.27 0.36 -36.35
CA SER A 599 16.48 0.32 -35.14
C SER A 599 15.90 -1.06 -34.89
N ILE A 600 16.30 -1.69 -33.79
CA ILE A 600 15.71 -2.95 -33.32
C ILE A 600 14.22 -2.73 -32.94
N THR A 601 13.89 -1.62 -32.33
CA THR A 601 12.51 -1.22 -32.03
C THR A 601 11.68 -1.10 -33.33
N GLY A 602 12.25 -0.44 -34.34
CA GLY A 602 11.65 -0.33 -35.66
C GLY A 602 11.45 -1.68 -36.36
N ASP A 603 12.32 -2.64 -36.14
CA ASP A 603 12.19 -4.00 -36.68
C ASP A 603 10.98 -4.73 -36.09
N TYR A 604 10.72 -4.61 -34.77
CA TYR A 604 9.58 -5.23 -34.11
C TYR A 604 8.27 -4.54 -34.50
N LEU A 605 8.23 -3.22 -34.47
CA LEU A 605 7.03 -2.44 -34.77
C LEU A 605 6.61 -2.50 -36.23
N SER A 606 7.56 -2.75 -37.14
CA SER A 606 7.27 -2.94 -38.57
C SER A 606 6.94 -4.38 -38.94
N GLY A 607 7.00 -5.32 -37.99
CA GLY A 607 6.79 -6.75 -38.24
C GLY A 607 7.98 -7.47 -38.92
N ARG A 608 9.13 -6.80 -39.17
CA ARG A 608 10.37 -7.46 -39.69
C ARG A 608 10.89 -8.48 -38.70
N LYS A 609 10.73 -8.23 -37.41
CA LYS A 609 10.96 -9.18 -36.32
C LYS A 609 9.68 -9.36 -35.56
N SER A 610 9.44 -10.55 -35.02
CA SER A 610 8.30 -10.85 -34.16
C SER A 610 8.63 -11.96 -33.16
N ILE A 611 7.92 -12.01 -32.06
CA ILE A 611 7.95 -13.16 -31.14
C ILE A 611 7.00 -14.20 -31.72
N ALA A 612 7.58 -15.32 -32.16
CA ALA A 612 6.83 -16.39 -32.84
C ALA A 612 5.85 -17.09 -31.91
N LEU A 613 4.71 -17.47 -32.43
CA LEU A 613 3.77 -18.37 -31.74
C LEU A 613 4.40 -19.76 -31.58
N PRO A 614 4.16 -20.45 -30.45
CA PRO A 614 4.55 -21.85 -30.29
C PRO A 614 3.91 -22.70 -31.39
N LYS A 615 4.72 -23.51 -32.10
CA LYS A 615 4.18 -24.42 -33.15
C LYS A 615 3.20 -25.43 -32.59
N ASN A 616 3.46 -25.93 -31.38
CA ASN A 616 2.60 -26.84 -30.66
C ASN A 616 2.63 -26.42 -29.18
N ARG A 617 1.46 -26.39 -28.55
CA ARG A 617 1.34 -26.19 -27.12
C ARG A 617 1.56 -27.52 -26.38
N ARG A 618 2.07 -27.46 -25.17
CA ARG A 618 2.25 -28.63 -24.33
C ARG A 618 0.91 -29.22 -23.94
N PRO A 619 0.73 -30.56 -24.02
CA PRO A 619 -0.52 -31.19 -23.63
C PRO A 619 -0.74 -31.03 -22.11
N ILE A 620 -1.98 -30.72 -21.74
CA ILE A 620 -2.40 -30.62 -20.33
C ILE A 620 -2.85 -31.99 -19.84
N ASP A 621 -2.23 -32.45 -18.73
CA ASP A 621 -2.64 -33.67 -18.04
C ASP A 621 -3.67 -33.32 -16.94
N PRO A 622 -4.94 -33.73 -17.05
CA PRO A 622 -5.97 -33.43 -16.06
C PRO A 622 -5.71 -34.02 -14.66
N LYS A 623 -4.80 -35.01 -14.56
CA LYS A 623 -4.42 -35.63 -13.27
C LYS A 623 -3.30 -34.87 -12.57
N ARG A 624 -2.56 -34.04 -13.29
CA ARG A 624 -1.46 -33.26 -12.75
C ARG A 624 -1.88 -31.80 -12.60
N VAL A 625 -2.62 -31.51 -11.54
CA VAL A 625 -3.24 -30.20 -11.30
C VAL A 625 -3.09 -29.82 -9.83
N ILE A 626 -2.82 -28.53 -9.58
CA ILE A 626 -3.08 -27.90 -8.28
C ILE A 626 -4.42 -27.19 -8.38
N SER A 627 -5.32 -27.45 -7.43
CA SER A 627 -6.62 -26.78 -7.38
C SER A 627 -6.72 -25.89 -6.14
N VAL A 628 -6.96 -24.61 -6.34
CA VAL A 628 -7.35 -23.67 -5.28
C VAL A 628 -8.87 -23.67 -5.21
N VAL A 629 -9.42 -24.09 -4.08
CA VAL A 629 -10.86 -24.22 -3.87
C VAL A 629 -11.35 -23.17 -2.89
N GLY A 630 -12.38 -22.42 -3.26
CA GLY A 630 -13.06 -21.51 -2.37
C GLY A 630 -12.26 -20.25 -2.02
N ALA A 631 -11.51 -19.70 -2.98
CA ALA A 631 -10.77 -18.45 -2.79
C ALA A 631 -11.71 -17.27 -2.54
N LYS A 632 -11.59 -16.62 -1.35
CA LYS A 632 -12.49 -15.53 -0.88
C LYS A 632 -11.73 -14.32 -0.34
N ALA A 633 -10.41 -14.26 -0.53
CA ALA A 633 -9.62 -13.13 -0.06
C ALA A 633 -9.88 -11.89 -0.91
N ASN A 634 -9.89 -10.72 -0.28
CA ASN A 634 -10.11 -9.41 -0.91
C ASN A 634 -11.39 -9.41 -1.78
N ASN A 635 -11.25 -9.15 -3.09
CA ASN A 635 -12.38 -9.11 -4.01
C ASN A 635 -12.76 -10.45 -4.65
N LEU A 636 -12.08 -11.56 -4.32
CA LEU A 636 -12.36 -12.86 -4.93
C LEU A 636 -13.71 -13.44 -4.48
N LYS A 637 -14.52 -13.89 -5.44
CA LYS A 637 -15.90 -14.36 -5.23
C LYS A 637 -16.01 -15.88 -5.15
N ASN A 638 -15.39 -16.48 -4.13
CA ASN A 638 -15.43 -17.93 -3.87
C ASN A 638 -14.97 -18.78 -5.06
N LEU A 639 -13.82 -18.43 -5.64
CA LEU A 639 -13.32 -19.07 -6.85
C LEU A 639 -12.78 -20.48 -6.60
N THR A 640 -13.00 -21.33 -7.58
CA THR A 640 -12.28 -22.60 -7.73
C THR A 640 -11.50 -22.55 -9.04
N VAL A 641 -10.15 -22.64 -8.94
CA VAL A 641 -9.24 -22.46 -10.07
C VAL A 641 -8.23 -23.60 -10.12
N ASN A 642 -8.01 -24.12 -11.32
CA ASN A 642 -7.10 -25.22 -11.58
C ASN A 642 -5.83 -24.74 -12.30
N PHE A 643 -4.68 -25.14 -11.77
CA PHE A 643 -3.35 -24.84 -12.33
C PHE A 643 -2.72 -26.14 -12.83
N PRO A 644 -2.70 -26.40 -14.14
CA PRO A 644 -2.10 -27.62 -14.70
C PRO A 644 -0.58 -27.63 -14.52
N LEU A 645 -0.05 -28.73 -14.00
CA LEU A 645 1.38 -28.88 -13.72
C LEU A 645 2.18 -29.24 -14.98
N GLY A 646 3.46 -28.79 -15.02
CA GLY A 646 4.35 -29.03 -16.15
C GLY A 646 4.01 -28.19 -17.37
N SER A 647 3.36 -27.06 -17.19
CA SER A 647 2.94 -26.13 -18.25
C SER A 647 3.35 -24.69 -17.95
N PHE A 648 3.29 -23.84 -18.99
CA PHE A 648 3.44 -22.40 -18.88
C PHE A 648 2.05 -21.77 -18.76
N ILE A 649 1.71 -21.25 -17.58
CA ILE A 649 0.41 -20.69 -17.25
C ILE A 649 0.52 -19.17 -17.16
N ALA A 650 -0.34 -18.43 -17.86
CA ALA A 650 -0.47 -17.00 -17.67
C ALA A 650 -1.81 -16.66 -16.99
N VAL A 651 -1.73 -15.89 -15.90
CA VAL A 651 -2.88 -15.34 -15.19
C VAL A 651 -3.06 -13.91 -15.63
N THR A 652 -4.18 -13.64 -16.30
CA THR A 652 -4.45 -12.38 -16.96
C THR A 652 -5.76 -11.75 -16.48
N GLY A 653 -6.11 -10.59 -17.00
CA GLY A 653 -7.34 -9.86 -16.69
C GLY A 653 -7.08 -8.38 -16.39
N VAL A 654 -8.16 -7.63 -16.30
CA VAL A 654 -8.08 -6.18 -16.05
C VAL A 654 -7.38 -5.81 -14.74
N SER A 655 -6.91 -4.58 -14.63
CA SER A 655 -6.27 -4.11 -13.40
C SER A 655 -7.25 -4.20 -12.22
N GLY A 656 -6.78 -4.68 -11.05
CA GLY A 656 -7.62 -4.86 -9.87
C GLY A 656 -8.58 -6.05 -9.90
N SER A 657 -8.52 -6.96 -10.89
CA SER A 657 -9.41 -8.13 -10.98
C SER A 657 -9.16 -9.25 -9.95
N GLY A 658 -8.07 -9.16 -9.16
CA GLY A 658 -7.75 -10.13 -8.12
C GLY A 658 -6.64 -11.12 -8.47
N LYS A 659 -5.88 -10.92 -9.56
CA LYS A 659 -4.78 -11.79 -10.00
C LYS A 659 -3.74 -12.03 -8.91
N SER A 660 -3.17 -10.96 -8.35
CA SER A 660 -2.13 -11.05 -7.32
C SER A 660 -2.69 -11.66 -6.03
N THR A 661 -3.95 -11.40 -5.68
CA THR A 661 -4.62 -12.05 -4.53
C THR A 661 -4.71 -13.55 -4.72
N LEU A 662 -5.11 -14.04 -5.91
CA LEU A 662 -5.20 -15.48 -6.19
C LEU A 662 -3.83 -16.15 -6.19
N VAL A 663 -2.86 -15.54 -6.89
CA VAL A 663 -1.55 -16.17 -7.17
C VAL A 663 -0.56 -15.94 -6.02
N ASN A 664 -0.41 -14.70 -5.54
CA ASN A 664 0.59 -14.35 -4.53
C ASN A 664 0.07 -14.60 -3.11
N ASP A 665 -1.12 -14.04 -2.78
CA ASP A 665 -1.60 -14.06 -1.39
C ASP A 665 -2.16 -15.44 -1.01
N ILE A 666 -2.74 -16.20 -1.95
CA ILE A 666 -3.31 -17.52 -1.67
C ILE A 666 -2.36 -18.64 -2.13
N LEU A 667 -2.19 -18.81 -3.45
CA LEU A 667 -1.48 -19.98 -3.99
C LEU A 667 -0.02 -20.02 -3.52
N TYR A 668 0.73 -18.96 -3.75
CA TYR A 668 2.15 -18.90 -3.36
C TYR A 668 2.34 -19.06 -1.86
N ASN A 669 1.57 -18.32 -1.02
CA ASN A 669 1.74 -18.36 0.43
C ASN A 669 1.48 -19.78 0.98
N VAL A 670 0.45 -20.49 0.49
CA VAL A 670 0.20 -21.88 0.89
C VAL A 670 1.30 -22.81 0.41
N LEU A 671 1.74 -22.70 -0.85
CA LEU A 671 2.83 -23.51 -1.38
C LEU A 671 4.14 -23.28 -0.61
N ALA A 672 4.47 -22.02 -0.30
CA ALA A 672 5.67 -21.68 0.45
C ALA A 672 5.65 -22.24 1.88
N ASN A 673 4.50 -22.19 2.54
CA ASN A 673 4.32 -22.78 3.86
C ASN A 673 4.48 -24.31 3.83
N ALA A 674 3.83 -24.96 2.87
CA ALA A 674 3.82 -26.43 2.78
C ALA A 674 5.16 -27.02 2.29
N LEU A 675 5.79 -26.39 1.29
CA LEU A 675 6.96 -26.94 0.60
C LEU A 675 8.29 -26.38 1.10
N ASN A 676 8.33 -25.08 1.44
CA ASN A 676 9.56 -24.39 1.84
C ASN A 676 9.64 -24.16 3.35
N GLY A 677 8.59 -24.52 4.14
CA GLY A 677 8.54 -24.27 5.58
C GLY A 677 8.46 -22.79 5.95
N ALA A 678 7.95 -21.95 5.05
CA ALA A 678 7.70 -20.54 5.32
C ALA A 678 6.57 -20.39 6.36
N LYS A 679 6.41 -19.17 6.89
CA LYS A 679 5.32 -18.81 7.81
C LYS A 679 4.62 -17.56 7.27
N LEU A 680 4.04 -17.70 6.07
CA LEU A 680 3.35 -16.62 5.39
C LEU A 680 1.84 -16.72 5.67
N VAL A 681 1.21 -15.58 5.82
CA VAL A 681 -0.24 -15.50 5.99
C VAL A 681 -0.89 -15.72 4.63
N ALA A 682 -1.65 -16.81 4.49
CA ALA A 682 -2.41 -17.08 3.27
C ALA A 682 -3.74 -16.31 3.29
N GLY A 683 -4.17 -15.84 2.11
CA GLY A 683 -5.49 -15.25 1.93
C GLY A 683 -6.61 -16.26 2.20
N LYS A 684 -7.80 -15.78 2.53
CA LYS A 684 -8.97 -16.65 2.84
C LYS A 684 -9.31 -17.55 1.65
N HIS A 685 -9.31 -18.87 1.90
CA HIS A 685 -9.66 -19.93 0.95
C HIS A 685 -10.14 -21.15 1.70
N THR A 686 -10.79 -22.11 1.04
CA THR A 686 -11.26 -23.33 1.69
C THR A 686 -10.14 -24.37 1.80
N ARG A 687 -9.49 -24.72 0.66
CA ARG A 687 -8.37 -25.68 0.61
C ARG A 687 -7.59 -25.56 -0.68
N ILE A 688 -6.37 -26.10 -0.68
CA ILE A 688 -5.57 -26.33 -1.89
C ILE A 688 -5.25 -27.81 -1.97
N THR A 689 -5.46 -28.41 -3.14
CA THR A 689 -5.19 -29.84 -3.40
C THR A 689 -4.06 -30.00 -4.42
N GLY A 690 -3.42 -31.17 -4.45
CA GLY A 690 -2.33 -31.49 -5.40
C GLY A 690 -0.93 -31.15 -4.89
N LEU A 691 -0.75 -30.70 -3.64
CA LEU A 691 0.54 -30.31 -3.05
C LEU A 691 1.59 -31.43 -3.07
N SER A 692 1.18 -32.69 -2.88
CA SER A 692 2.07 -33.86 -2.86
C SER A 692 2.82 -34.13 -4.19
N GLN A 693 2.40 -33.49 -5.28
CA GLN A 693 3.04 -33.60 -6.60
C GLN A 693 4.25 -32.67 -6.76
N LEU A 694 4.52 -31.80 -5.79
CA LEU A 694 5.50 -30.75 -5.81
C LEU A 694 6.57 -30.94 -4.73
N ASP A 695 7.74 -30.37 -4.96
CA ASP A 695 8.86 -30.37 -4.01
C ASP A 695 9.31 -28.98 -3.57
N LYS A 696 9.05 -27.95 -4.38
CA LYS A 696 9.49 -26.59 -4.12
C LYS A 696 8.62 -25.55 -4.82
N VAL A 697 8.47 -24.39 -4.21
CA VAL A 697 7.97 -23.18 -4.86
C VAL A 697 9.03 -22.08 -4.86
N VAL A 698 9.12 -21.33 -5.93
CA VAL A 698 10.01 -20.17 -6.09
C VAL A 698 9.18 -18.97 -6.50
N HIS A 699 9.30 -17.90 -5.75
CA HIS A 699 8.66 -16.62 -6.07
C HIS A 699 9.69 -15.63 -6.61
N VAL A 700 9.38 -15.05 -7.74
CA VAL A 700 10.22 -14.05 -8.40
C VAL A 700 9.43 -12.75 -8.50
N ASP A 701 9.57 -11.92 -7.48
CA ASP A 701 8.92 -10.61 -7.36
C ASP A 701 9.85 -9.46 -7.77
N GLN A 702 9.31 -8.25 -7.88
CA GLN A 702 10.03 -7.04 -8.25
C GLN A 702 10.79 -6.38 -7.08
N ASN A 703 10.75 -6.97 -5.87
CA ASN A 703 11.47 -6.43 -4.72
C ASN A 703 12.99 -6.44 -4.97
N PRO A 704 13.73 -5.45 -4.46
CA PRO A 704 15.18 -5.39 -4.58
C PRO A 704 15.87 -6.67 -4.06
N ILE A 705 16.97 -7.08 -4.67
CA ILE A 705 17.79 -8.22 -4.20
C ILE A 705 18.55 -7.95 -2.89
N GLY A 706 18.40 -6.74 -2.35
CA GLY A 706 18.96 -6.32 -1.07
C GLY A 706 18.69 -4.86 -0.79
N ARG A 707 18.78 -4.47 0.48
CA ARG A 707 18.47 -3.12 0.96
C ARG A 707 19.70 -2.24 1.19
N THR A 708 20.89 -2.78 0.98
CA THR A 708 22.16 -2.09 1.25
C THR A 708 23.03 -2.04 0.00
N PRO A 709 23.95 -1.07 -0.13
CA PRO A 709 24.92 -1.00 -1.22
C PRO A 709 25.84 -2.21 -1.34
N ARG A 710 25.92 -3.06 -0.32
CA ARG A 710 26.73 -4.31 -0.31
C ARG A 710 26.09 -5.43 -1.09
N SER A 711 24.78 -5.44 -1.21
CA SER A 711 24.07 -6.42 -2.05
C SER A 711 24.26 -6.04 -3.52
N ASN A 712 24.66 -7.01 -4.32
CA ASN A 712 24.88 -6.85 -5.78
C ASN A 712 24.64 -8.19 -6.51
N PRO A 713 24.58 -8.21 -7.84
CA PRO A 713 24.37 -9.43 -8.62
C PRO A 713 25.37 -10.53 -8.29
N ALA A 714 26.66 -10.20 -8.10
CA ALA A 714 27.68 -11.19 -7.81
C ALA A 714 27.49 -11.87 -6.44
N THR A 715 27.08 -11.12 -5.40
CA THR A 715 26.83 -11.67 -4.07
C THR A 715 25.53 -12.46 -4.01
N TYR A 716 24.49 -11.97 -4.67
CA TYR A 716 23.17 -12.61 -4.65
C TYR A 716 23.17 -13.96 -5.37
N THR A 717 23.83 -14.06 -6.52
CA THR A 717 23.96 -15.32 -7.27
C THR A 717 24.94 -16.31 -6.64
N GLY A 718 25.80 -15.85 -5.73
CA GLY A 718 26.86 -16.66 -5.12
C GLY A 718 28.14 -16.77 -5.96
N VAL A 719 28.20 -16.22 -7.16
CA VAL A 719 29.41 -16.25 -8.01
C VAL A 719 30.60 -15.57 -7.35
N PHE A 720 30.32 -14.56 -6.48
CA PHE A 720 31.38 -13.83 -5.79
C PHE A 720 32.22 -14.73 -4.86
N ASP A 721 31.65 -15.79 -4.30
CA ASP A 721 32.39 -16.74 -3.47
C ASP A 721 33.46 -17.50 -4.28
N HIS A 722 33.13 -17.87 -5.49
CA HIS A 722 34.07 -18.51 -6.44
C HIS A 722 35.17 -17.54 -6.90
N ILE A 723 34.82 -16.27 -7.17
CA ILE A 723 35.75 -15.21 -7.51
C ILE A 723 36.72 -14.96 -6.37
N ARG A 724 36.23 -14.82 -5.12
CA ARG A 724 37.08 -14.63 -3.93
C ARG A 724 38.05 -15.79 -3.71
N LYS A 725 37.59 -17.04 -3.93
CA LYS A 725 38.42 -18.22 -3.83
C LYS A 725 39.51 -18.17 -4.87
N LEU A 726 39.20 -17.83 -6.11
CA LEU A 726 40.20 -17.70 -7.20
C LEU A 726 41.26 -16.65 -6.87
N PHE A 727 40.87 -15.48 -6.35
CA PHE A 727 41.83 -14.46 -5.92
C PHE A 727 42.73 -14.93 -4.77
N ALA A 728 42.22 -15.71 -3.83
CA ALA A 728 43.01 -16.29 -2.74
C ALA A 728 44.01 -17.36 -3.25
N GLU A 729 43.73 -17.99 -4.37
CA GLU A 729 44.61 -19.01 -4.99
C GLU A 729 45.73 -18.42 -5.86
N THR A 730 45.75 -17.12 -6.13
CA THR A 730 46.83 -16.45 -6.89
C THR A 730 48.17 -16.56 -6.14
N SER A 731 49.26 -16.57 -6.91
CA SER A 731 50.64 -16.67 -6.36
C SER A 731 50.92 -15.53 -5.37
N GLU A 732 50.50 -14.34 -5.67
CA GLU A 732 50.67 -13.16 -4.80
C GLU A 732 49.87 -13.28 -3.50
N SER A 733 48.63 -13.77 -3.54
CA SER A 733 47.83 -14.02 -2.33
C SER A 733 48.47 -15.06 -1.42
N LYS A 734 48.97 -16.15 -2.03
CA LYS A 734 49.69 -17.21 -1.28
C LYS A 734 50.93 -16.68 -0.64
N ALA A 735 51.73 -15.89 -1.37
CA ALA A 735 52.96 -15.27 -0.84
C ALA A 735 52.70 -14.32 0.33
N ARG A 736 51.54 -13.64 0.34
CA ARG A 736 51.14 -12.72 1.42
C ARG A 736 50.30 -13.37 2.52
N GLY A 737 49.99 -14.68 2.40
CA GLY A 737 49.13 -15.39 3.36
C GLY A 737 47.67 -14.95 3.32
N TYR A 738 47.19 -14.41 2.18
CA TYR A 738 45.83 -13.92 2.04
C TYR A 738 44.84 -15.04 1.78
N GLN A 739 43.83 -15.16 2.60
CA GLN A 739 42.74 -16.12 2.50
C GLN A 739 41.53 -15.52 1.81
N GLN A 740 40.53 -16.33 1.48
CA GLN A 740 39.27 -15.91 0.83
C GLN A 740 38.56 -14.75 1.56
N GLY A 741 38.65 -14.70 2.91
CA GLY A 741 38.07 -13.63 3.73
C GLY A 741 38.66 -12.25 3.42
N ARG A 742 39.94 -12.16 3.01
CA ARG A 742 40.61 -10.92 2.63
C ARG A 742 39.92 -10.21 1.45
N PHE A 743 39.35 -10.98 0.54
CA PHE A 743 38.68 -10.50 -0.65
C PHE A 743 37.16 -10.28 -0.45
N SER A 744 36.69 -10.24 0.82
CA SER A 744 35.33 -9.91 1.15
C SER A 744 35.23 -8.45 1.62
N PHE A 745 34.37 -7.67 0.98
CA PHE A 745 34.07 -6.30 1.44
C PHE A 745 33.16 -6.27 2.67
N ASN A 746 32.63 -7.42 3.13
CA ASN A 746 31.81 -7.52 4.35
C ASN A 746 32.67 -7.82 5.61
N VAL A 747 33.91 -8.31 5.44
CA VAL A 747 34.76 -8.77 6.54
C VAL A 747 35.92 -7.78 6.75
N LYS A 748 36.24 -7.49 8.01
CA LYS A 748 37.42 -6.67 8.38
C LYS A 748 38.71 -7.29 7.86
N GLY A 749 39.67 -6.44 7.53
CA GLY A 749 41.01 -6.81 7.09
C GLY A 749 41.33 -6.53 5.64
N GLY A 750 40.37 -6.76 4.70
CA GLY A 750 40.57 -6.47 3.26
C GLY A 750 39.71 -5.31 2.75
N ARG A 751 38.66 -4.95 3.43
CA ARG A 751 37.75 -3.88 3.04
C ARG A 751 38.31 -2.50 3.38
N CYS A 752 37.80 -1.48 2.74
CA CYS A 752 37.99 -0.10 3.18
C CYS A 752 37.23 0.13 4.50
N GLU A 753 37.94 0.52 5.56
CA GLU A 753 37.31 0.71 6.87
C GLU A 753 36.55 2.06 6.97
N ALA A 754 36.91 3.07 6.15
CA ALA A 754 36.19 4.36 6.12
C ALA A 754 34.72 4.22 5.71
N CYS A 755 34.44 3.43 4.66
CA CYS A 755 33.07 3.12 4.21
C CYS A 755 32.60 1.74 4.68
N SER A 756 33.38 1.01 5.47
CA SER A 756 33.08 -0.36 5.89
C SER A 756 32.77 -1.33 4.75
N GLY A 757 33.33 -1.08 3.55
CA GLY A 757 33.13 -1.87 2.33
C GLY A 757 31.92 -1.50 1.49
N ASP A 758 31.17 -0.46 1.83
CA ASP A 758 30.02 0.01 1.03
C ASP A 758 30.45 0.67 -0.30
N GLY A 759 31.66 1.24 -0.34
CA GLY A 759 32.15 2.07 -1.46
C GLY A 759 31.58 3.48 -1.44
N THR A 760 30.52 3.71 -0.70
CA THR A 760 29.82 5.00 -0.54
C THR A 760 29.61 5.32 0.93
N LEU A 761 29.44 6.60 1.23
CA LEU A 761 29.02 7.10 2.54
C LEU A 761 27.57 7.51 2.45
N LYS A 762 26.76 7.04 3.38
CA LYS A 762 25.36 7.44 3.52
C LYS A 762 25.28 8.72 4.34
N ILE A 763 24.69 9.75 3.78
CA ILE A 763 24.34 11.00 4.46
C ILE A 763 22.84 10.97 4.72
N GLU A 764 22.47 10.86 6.00
CA GLU A 764 21.06 10.85 6.39
C GLU A 764 20.50 12.27 6.37
N MET A 765 19.44 12.45 5.61
CA MET A 765 18.72 13.71 5.44
C MET A 765 17.36 13.60 6.15
N ASN A 766 17.17 14.27 7.30
CA ASN A 766 16.00 14.12 8.18
C ASN A 766 14.63 14.26 7.49
N PHE A 767 14.53 15.04 6.42
CA PHE A 767 13.26 15.29 5.69
C PHE A 767 13.33 14.98 4.19
N LEU A 768 14.49 14.55 3.69
CA LEU A 768 14.74 14.22 2.29
C LEU A 768 15.25 12.78 2.18
N PRO A 769 15.20 12.15 1.00
CA PRO A 769 15.85 10.87 0.79
C PRO A 769 17.34 10.92 1.10
N ASP A 770 17.85 9.83 1.69
CA ASP A 770 19.27 9.71 2.01
C ASP A 770 20.15 9.85 0.76
N VAL A 771 21.24 10.59 0.90
CA VAL A 771 22.21 10.80 -0.19
C VAL A 771 23.39 9.85 0.00
N TYR A 772 23.82 9.20 -1.08
CA TYR A 772 24.98 8.33 -1.11
C TYR A 772 26.11 9.01 -1.89
N VAL A 773 27.22 9.29 -1.23
CA VAL A 773 28.40 9.94 -1.82
C VAL A 773 29.53 8.92 -1.90
N SER A 774 30.32 8.93 -2.98
CA SER A 774 31.50 8.05 -3.11
C SER A 774 32.47 8.24 -1.94
N CYS A 775 32.98 7.15 -1.40
CA CYS A 775 33.95 7.20 -0.31
C CYS A 775 35.26 7.84 -0.78
N GLU A 776 35.69 8.92 -0.16
CA GLU A 776 36.90 9.66 -0.48
C GLU A 776 38.19 8.83 -0.31
N THR A 777 38.18 7.82 0.57
CA THR A 777 39.35 6.97 0.86
C THR A 777 39.56 5.89 -0.19
N CYS A 778 38.50 5.24 -0.67
CA CYS A 778 38.61 4.13 -1.62
C CYS A 778 38.06 4.48 -3.00
N HIS A 779 37.50 5.67 -3.20
CA HIS A 779 36.92 6.15 -4.47
C HIS A 779 35.96 5.13 -5.10
N GLY A 780 35.12 4.49 -4.28
CA GLY A 780 34.17 3.47 -4.71
C GLY A 780 34.73 2.03 -4.77
N ALA A 781 36.03 1.83 -4.66
CA ALA A 781 36.67 0.52 -4.82
C ALA A 781 36.36 -0.51 -3.74
N ARG A 782 35.75 -0.13 -2.60
CA ARG A 782 35.31 -0.99 -1.49
C ARG A 782 36.41 -1.65 -0.67
N TYR A 783 37.64 -1.74 -1.16
CA TYR A 783 38.79 -2.43 -0.55
C TYR A 783 39.90 -1.47 -0.14
N ASN A 784 40.77 -1.95 0.74
CA ASN A 784 42.00 -1.24 1.06
C ASN A 784 43.06 -1.43 -0.04
N ARG A 785 44.08 -0.56 -0.02
CA ARG A 785 45.13 -0.51 -1.07
C ARG A 785 45.89 -1.82 -1.22
N GLU A 786 46.18 -2.53 -0.15
CA GLU A 786 46.95 -3.79 -0.13
C GLU A 786 46.17 -4.92 -0.84
N THR A 787 44.86 -5.01 -0.63
CA THR A 787 43.99 -6.00 -1.27
C THR A 787 43.89 -5.74 -2.77
N LEU A 788 43.85 -4.46 -3.19
CA LEU A 788 43.76 -4.07 -4.61
C LEU A 788 45.04 -4.32 -5.40
N GLN A 789 46.19 -4.53 -4.74
CA GLN A 789 47.44 -4.90 -5.40
C GLN A 789 47.41 -6.33 -6.00
N VAL A 790 46.62 -7.23 -5.39
CA VAL A 790 46.47 -8.59 -5.90
C VAL A 790 45.66 -8.58 -7.19
N LYS A 791 46.24 -9.12 -8.23
CA LYS A 791 45.63 -9.15 -9.58
C LYS A 791 45.49 -10.58 -10.14
N TYR A 792 44.37 -10.79 -10.83
CA TYR A 792 44.15 -11.99 -11.64
C TYR A 792 43.99 -11.56 -13.10
N LYS A 793 44.80 -12.11 -14.03
CA LYS A 793 44.85 -11.64 -15.43
C LYS A 793 44.95 -10.11 -15.56
N GLY A 794 45.74 -9.45 -14.68
CA GLY A 794 45.95 -8.01 -14.68
C GLY A 794 44.88 -7.15 -14.03
N LYS A 795 43.75 -7.72 -13.58
CA LYS A 795 42.63 -7.01 -12.91
C LYS A 795 42.60 -7.30 -11.44
N SER A 796 42.38 -6.25 -10.64
CA SER A 796 42.08 -6.35 -9.19
C SER A 796 40.62 -6.81 -8.95
N ILE A 797 40.31 -7.21 -7.72
CA ILE A 797 38.97 -7.66 -7.40
C ILE A 797 37.90 -6.53 -7.53
N SER A 798 38.28 -5.27 -7.30
CA SER A 798 37.39 -4.12 -7.54
C SER A 798 37.13 -3.92 -9.04
N GLU A 799 38.15 -3.99 -9.86
CA GLU A 799 37.99 -3.88 -11.33
C GLU A 799 37.16 -5.03 -11.91
N VAL A 800 37.19 -6.22 -11.29
CA VAL A 800 36.30 -7.33 -11.65
C VAL A 800 34.85 -7.05 -11.26
N LEU A 801 34.59 -6.43 -10.11
CA LEU A 801 33.25 -6.03 -9.71
C LEU A 801 32.67 -4.93 -10.61
N GLU A 802 33.52 -4.07 -11.18
CA GLU A 802 33.11 -3.02 -12.12
C GLU A 802 32.88 -3.54 -13.55
N MET A 803 33.32 -4.77 -13.88
CA MET A 803 33.05 -5.33 -15.19
C MET A 803 31.56 -5.54 -15.44
N PRO A 804 31.07 -5.22 -16.66
CA PRO A 804 29.82 -5.78 -17.16
C PRO A 804 29.83 -7.30 -17.12
N ILE A 805 28.68 -7.92 -16.83
CA ILE A 805 28.56 -9.38 -16.73
C ILE A 805 28.98 -10.09 -18.03
N GLU A 806 28.73 -9.49 -19.20
CA GLU A 806 29.14 -10.02 -20.52
C GLU A 806 30.67 -10.05 -20.67
N GLU A 807 31.35 -8.97 -20.28
CA GLU A 807 32.82 -8.91 -20.26
C GLU A 807 33.40 -9.91 -19.25
N ALA A 808 32.80 -9.99 -18.07
CA ALA A 808 33.21 -10.95 -17.04
C ALA A 808 32.99 -12.40 -17.48
N ALA A 809 31.93 -12.71 -18.25
CA ALA A 809 31.70 -14.05 -18.79
C ALA A 809 32.83 -14.47 -19.74
N THR A 810 33.30 -13.57 -20.58
CA THR A 810 34.47 -13.79 -21.46
C THR A 810 35.78 -13.88 -20.66
N PHE A 811 35.97 -13.01 -19.67
CA PHE A 811 37.16 -12.96 -18.82
C PHE A 811 37.36 -14.26 -18.01
N PHE A 812 36.28 -14.87 -17.52
CA PHE A 812 36.28 -16.10 -16.73
C PHE A 812 35.88 -17.35 -17.52
N GLU A 813 35.85 -17.34 -18.85
CA GLU A 813 35.38 -18.44 -19.69
C GLU A 813 36.05 -19.78 -19.35
N ALA A 814 37.36 -19.75 -19.08
CA ALA A 814 38.15 -20.95 -18.73
C ALA A 814 37.83 -21.52 -17.32
N ILE A 815 37.07 -20.82 -16.51
CA ILE A 815 36.75 -21.23 -15.13
C ILE A 815 35.28 -21.62 -15.02
N SER A 816 34.99 -22.89 -15.24
CA SER A 816 33.61 -23.43 -15.31
C SER A 816 32.77 -23.14 -14.08
N SER A 817 33.38 -23.09 -12.88
CA SER A 817 32.68 -22.74 -11.62
C SER A 817 32.21 -21.28 -11.55
N ILE A 818 32.76 -20.38 -12.35
CA ILE A 818 32.35 -18.97 -12.46
C ILE A 818 31.58 -18.76 -13.77
N SER A 819 32.10 -19.27 -14.90
CA SER A 819 31.51 -19.10 -16.23
C SER A 819 30.02 -19.47 -16.26
N ARG A 820 29.65 -20.61 -15.66
CA ARG A 820 28.26 -21.05 -15.60
C ARG A 820 27.29 -19.99 -15.00
N TYR A 821 27.72 -19.32 -13.93
CA TYR A 821 26.92 -18.28 -13.30
C TYR A 821 26.76 -17.06 -14.20
N LEU A 822 27.84 -16.64 -14.83
CA LEU A 822 27.88 -15.48 -15.70
C LEU A 822 27.08 -15.71 -16.99
N THR A 823 27.21 -16.88 -17.61
CA THR A 823 26.41 -17.24 -18.78
C THR A 823 24.92 -17.19 -18.50
N THR A 824 24.48 -17.76 -17.37
CA THR A 824 23.05 -17.68 -16.99
C THR A 824 22.54 -16.24 -16.83
N LEU A 825 23.40 -15.35 -16.30
CA LEU A 825 23.04 -13.92 -16.17
C LEU A 825 22.95 -13.24 -17.54
N VAL A 826 23.84 -13.61 -18.48
CA VAL A 826 23.76 -13.13 -19.88
C VAL A 826 22.51 -13.66 -20.58
N ASP A 827 22.16 -14.93 -20.38
CA ASP A 827 20.99 -15.58 -21.00
C ASP A 827 19.68 -14.89 -20.61
N VAL A 828 19.57 -14.41 -19.34
CA VAL A 828 18.42 -13.63 -18.89
C VAL A 828 18.47 -12.16 -19.32
N GLY A 829 19.44 -11.75 -20.15
CA GLY A 829 19.54 -10.39 -20.68
C GLY A 829 20.17 -9.37 -19.73
N LEU A 830 21.02 -9.80 -18.76
CA LEU A 830 21.70 -8.91 -17.80
C LEU A 830 23.18 -8.69 -18.14
N GLY A 831 23.61 -8.97 -19.38
CA GLY A 831 24.99 -8.82 -19.78
C GLY A 831 25.61 -7.44 -19.55
N TYR A 832 24.79 -6.40 -19.67
CA TYR A 832 25.22 -5.01 -19.52
C TYR A 832 25.35 -4.55 -18.04
N VAL A 833 24.76 -5.27 -17.08
CA VAL A 833 24.80 -4.93 -15.65
C VAL A 833 26.20 -5.22 -15.11
N ARG A 834 26.74 -4.35 -14.25
CA ARG A 834 28.04 -4.61 -13.60
C ARG A 834 27.89 -5.64 -12.49
N LEU A 835 28.87 -6.51 -12.33
CA LEU A 835 28.88 -7.55 -11.29
C LEU A 835 28.67 -6.99 -9.88
N GLY A 836 29.34 -5.87 -9.58
CA GLY A 836 29.29 -5.19 -8.29
C GLY A 836 28.25 -4.08 -8.20
N GLN A 837 27.35 -3.92 -9.18
CA GLN A 837 26.31 -2.89 -9.16
C GLN A 837 25.42 -3.03 -7.91
N SER A 838 25.25 -1.93 -7.18
CA SER A 838 24.45 -1.95 -5.96
C SER A 838 22.99 -2.38 -6.23
N ALA A 839 22.43 -3.21 -5.36
CA ALA A 839 21.02 -3.62 -5.44
C ALA A 839 20.04 -2.43 -5.43
N THR A 840 20.42 -1.33 -4.82
CA THR A 840 19.58 -0.11 -4.72
C THR A 840 19.51 0.68 -6.03
N THR A 841 20.44 0.42 -6.97
CA THR A 841 20.48 1.07 -8.29
C THR A 841 19.89 0.21 -9.41
N LEU A 842 19.55 -1.05 -9.11
CA LEU A 842 18.90 -1.92 -10.07
C LEU A 842 17.43 -1.54 -10.24
N SER A 843 16.91 -1.64 -11.46
CA SER A 843 15.47 -1.57 -11.71
C SER A 843 14.76 -2.81 -11.15
N GLY A 844 13.43 -2.72 -10.94
CA GLY A 844 12.62 -3.86 -10.49
C GLY A 844 12.78 -5.08 -11.41
N GLY A 845 12.75 -4.89 -12.72
CA GLY A 845 12.94 -5.95 -13.71
C GLY A 845 14.34 -6.55 -13.71
N GLU A 846 15.39 -5.74 -13.49
CA GLU A 846 16.77 -6.25 -13.35
C GLU A 846 16.91 -7.11 -12.10
N ALA A 847 16.38 -6.64 -10.95
CA ALA A 847 16.39 -7.40 -9.70
C ALA A 847 15.66 -8.75 -9.86
N GLN A 848 14.53 -8.75 -10.53
CA GLN A 848 13.74 -9.95 -10.83
C GLN A 848 14.51 -10.94 -11.69
N ARG A 849 15.18 -10.46 -12.74
CA ARG A 849 16.02 -11.33 -13.62
C ARG A 849 17.24 -11.89 -12.89
N VAL A 850 17.87 -11.16 -11.96
CA VAL A 850 18.94 -11.69 -11.11
C VAL A 850 18.42 -12.84 -10.23
N LYS A 851 17.22 -12.71 -9.65
CA LYS A 851 16.56 -13.78 -8.88
C LYS A 851 16.31 -15.01 -9.75
N LEU A 852 15.74 -14.80 -10.94
CA LEU A 852 15.48 -15.87 -11.91
C LEU A 852 16.78 -16.59 -12.31
N ALA A 853 17.84 -15.86 -12.63
CA ALA A 853 19.16 -16.43 -12.96
C ALA A 853 19.71 -17.30 -11.83
N THR A 854 19.54 -16.89 -10.58
CA THR A 854 19.98 -17.65 -9.41
C THR A 854 19.26 -19.00 -9.29
N GLU A 855 17.96 -19.04 -9.56
CA GLU A 855 17.19 -20.29 -9.52
C GLU A 855 17.48 -21.21 -10.71
N LEU A 856 17.75 -20.66 -11.91
CA LEU A 856 18.14 -21.43 -13.08
C LEU A 856 19.43 -22.23 -12.90
N GLN A 857 20.32 -21.78 -12.05
CA GLN A 857 21.61 -22.44 -11.75
C GLN A 857 21.45 -23.65 -10.85
N ARG A 858 20.32 -23.74 -10.12
CA ARG A 858 20.04 -24.86 -9.23
C ARG A 858 19.63 -26.10 -10.03
N ARG A 859 19.92 -27.28 -9.49
CA ARG A 859 19.50 -28.53 -10.12
C ARG A 859 17.98 -28.62 -10.14
N SER A 860 17.39 -28.76 -11.31
CA SER A 860 15.94 -28.93 -11.46
C SER A 860 15.53 -30.36 -11.13
N THR A 861 14.44 -30.49 -10.37
CA THR A 861 13.79 -31.78 -10.07
C THR A 861 12.63 -32.08 -11.02
N GLY A 862 12.17 -31.11 -11.80
CA GLY A 862 10.98 -31.20 -12.64
C GLY A 862 9.65 -31.12 -11.88
N LYS A 863 9.70 -30.78 -10.58
CA LYS A 863 8.51 -30.65 -9.69
C LYS A 863 8.43 -29.29 -8.99
N THR A 864 9.17 -28.29 -9.49
CA THR A 864 9.19 -26.95 -8.92
C THR A 864 8.15 -26.06 -9.59
N VAL A 865 7.42 -25.29 -8.79
CA VAL A 865 6.54 -24.22 -9.27
C VAL A 865 7.27 -22.88 -9.19
N TYR A 866 7.36 -22.19 -10.31
CA TYR A 866 7.87 -20.81 -10.40
C TYR A 866 6.68 -19.86 -10.51
N VAL A 867 6.57 -18.92 -9.60
CA VAL A 867 5.56 -17.85 -9.59
C VAL A 867 6.27 -16.54 -9.92
N LEU A 868 5.88 -15.88 -10.99
CA LEU A 868 6.46 -14.61 -11.43
C LEU A 868 5.35 -13.55 -11.52
N ASP A 869 5.64 -12.38 -10.99
CA ASP A 869 4.71 -11.23 -11.00
C ASP A 869 5.22 -10.18 -11.99
N GLU A 870 4.49 -10.01 -13.10
CA GLU A 870 4.78 -9.08 -14.20
C GLU A 870 6.26 -9.09 -14.64
N PRO A 871 6.81 -10.24 -15.07
CA PRO A 871 8.24 -10.36 -15.36
C PRO A 871 8.70 -9.58 -16.61
N THR A 872 7.80 -9.05 -17.41
CA THR A 872 8.11 -8.22 -18.59
C THR A 872 8.17 -6.73 -18.32
N THR A 873 7.95 -6.32 -17.07
CA THR A 873 8.04 -4.92 -16.66
C THR A 873 9.36 -4.28 -17.06
N GLY A 874 9.32 -3.18 -17.81
CA GLY A 874 10.51 -2.44 -18.27
C GLY A 874 11.35 -3.16 -19.33
N LEU A 875 10.81 -4.16 -19.99
CA LEU A 875 11.52 -4.91 -21.02
C LEU A 875 11.13 -4.47 -22.44
N HIS A 876 12.15 -4.26 -23.25
CA HIS A 876 12.01 -4.15 -24.69
C HIS A 876 11.59 -5.50 -25.30
N PHE A 877 10.95 -5.49 -26.48
CA PHE A 877 10.50 -6.69 -27.21
C PHE A 877 11.57 -7.78 -27.32
N GLU A 878 12.82 -7.41 -27.63
CA GLU A 878 13.94 -8.36 -27.72
C GLU A 878 14.29 -8.99 -26.36
N ASP A 879 14.17 -8.24 -25.28
CA ASP A 879 14.40 -8.76 -23.92
C ASP A 879 13.27 -9.69 -23.50
N VAL A 880 12.02 -9.38 -23.87
CA VAL A 880 10.85 -10.27 -23.69
C VAL A 880 11.07 -11.59 -24.42
N ARG A 881 11.57 -11.55 -25.65
CA ARG A 881 11.90 -12.76 -26.43
C ARG A 881 12.91 -13.64 -25.70
N LYS A 882 13.97 -13.05 -25.17
CA LYS A 882 15.00 -13.77 -24.39
C LYS A 882 14.41 -14.38 -23.11
N LEU A 883 13.62 -13.62 -22.40
CA LEU A 883 12.94 -14.09 -21.18
C LEU A 883 12.03 -15.30 -21.47
N LEU A 884 11.26 -15.26 -22.56
CA LEU A 884 10.39 -16.37 -22.96
C LEU A 884 11.17 -17.64 -23.26
N LEU A 885 12.36 -17.57 -23.88
CA LEU A 885 13.22 -18.73 -24.09
C LEU A 885 13.63 -19.36 -22.75
N VAL A 886 13.98 -18.53 -21.78
CA VAL A 886 14.35 -18.97 -20.43
C VAL A 886 13.15 -19.64 -19.72
N LEU A 887 11.98 -19.01 -19.72
CA LEU A 887 10.77 -19.55 -19.07
C LEU A 887 10.36 -20.88 -19.70
N ASN A 888 10.39 -20.98 -21.02
CA ASN A 888 10.10 -22.23 -21.73
C ASN A 888 11.11 -23.34 -21.39
N SER A 889 12.41 -23.01 -21.25
CA SER A 889 13.41 -24.00 -20.85
C SER A 889 13.18 -24.57 -19.45
N LEU A 890 12.57 -23.79 -18.53
CA LEU A 890 12.16 -24.28 -17.21
C LEU A 890 11.01 -25.29 -17.32
N VAL A 891 10.02 -24.99 -18.16
CA VAL A 891 8.86 -25.86 -18.37
C VAL A 891 9.29 -27.16 -19.08
N ASP A 892 10.19 -27.08 -20.07
CA ASP A 892 10.74 -28.24 -20.80
C ASP A 892 11.50 -29.21 -19.88
N LYS A 893 11.99 -28.74 -18.73
CA LYS A 893 12.57 -29.55 -17.66
C LYS A 893 11.52 -30.17 -16.72
N GLY A 894 10.23 -30.04 -17.03
CA GLY A 894 9.09 -30.60 -16.29
C GLY A 894 8.53 -29.72 -15.18
N ASN A 895 9.08 -28.52 -14.96
CA ASN A 895 8.59 -27.56 -13.94
C ASN A 895 7.31 -26.87 -14.41
N THR A 896 6.61 -26.23 -13.47
CA THR A 896 5.46 -25.38 -13.76
C THR A 896 5.86 -23.93 -13.62
N VAL A 897 5.50 -23.11 -14.60
CA VAL A 897 5.71 -21.67 -14.58
C VAL A 897 4.36 -20.96 -14.58
N ILE A 898 4.11 -20.16 -13.57
CA ILE A 898 2.90 -19.35 -13.43
C ILE A 898 3.32 -17.88 -13.50
N VAL A 899 2.80 -17.13 -14.45
CA VAL A 899 3.09 -15.70 -14.59
C VAL A 899 1.80 -14.88 -14.46
N ILE A 900 1.85 -13.80 -13.70
CA ILE A 900 0.83 -12.75 -13.78
C ILE A 900 1.29 -11.80 -14.87
N GLU A 901 0.51 -11.59 -15.93
CA GLU A 901 0.97 -10.82 -17.09
C GLU A 901 -0.14 -10.05 -17.81
N HIS A 902 0.32 -8.93 -18.42
CA HIS A 902 -0.48 -8.08 -19.31
C HIS A 902 0.12 -8.00 -20.72
N ASN A 903 1.38 -8.42 -20.89
CA ASN A 903 2.07 -8.42 -22.17
C ASN A 903 1.49 -9.51 -23.07
N LEU A 904 0.92 -9.10 -24.20
CA LEU A 904 0.26 -10.01 -25.13
C LEU A 904 1.19 -11.03 -25.77
N ASP A 905 2.48 -10.71 -25.96
CA ASP A 905 3.48 -11.65 -26.50
C ASP A 905 3.74 -12.81 -25.53
N VAL A 906 3.74 -12.53 -24.23
CA VAL A 906 3.85 -13.58 -23.21
C VAL A 906 2.57 -14.39 -23.13
N ILE A 907 1.42 -13.72 -23.11
CA ILE A 907 0.11 -14.36 -23.00
C ILE A 907 -0.13 -15.31 -24.19
N LYS A 908 0.17 -14.87 -25.42
CA LYS A 908 0.03 -15.74 -26.62
C LYS A 908 0.97 -16.95 -26.63
N SER A 909 2.09 -16.85 -25.89
CA SER A 909 3.11 -17.91 -25.79
C SER A 909 2.83 -18.93 -24.69
N ALA A 910 1.87 -18.71 -23.81
CA ALA A 910 1.51 -19.59 -22.70
C ALA A 910 0.77 -20.85 -23.20
N ASP A 911 0.91 -21.97 -22.46
CA ASP A 911 0.16 -23.20 -22.71
C ASP A 911 -1.28 -23.13 -22.20
N TRP A 912 -1.49 -22.41 -21.07
CA TRP A 912 -2.78 -22.25 -20.40
C TRP A 912 -2.97 -20.83 -19.90
N LEU A 913 -4.18 -20.31 -20.03
CA LEU A 913 -4.58 -19.00 -19.54
C LEU A 913 -5.65 -19.12 -18.47
N LEU A 914 -5.57 -18.22 -17.49
CA LEU A 914 -6.60 -17.97 -16.48
C LEU A 914 -6.89 -16.46 -16.53
N ASP A 915 -8.09 -16.11 -17.04
CA ASP A 915 -8.50 -14.71 -17.20
C ASP A 915 -9.50 -14.31 -16.11
N LEU A 916 -9.09 -13.38 -15.24
CA LEU A 916 -9.89 -12.87 -14.14
C LEU A 916 -10.56 -11.53 -14.50
N GLY A 917 -11.78 -11.37 -14.04
CA GLY A 917 -12.56 -10.16 -14.31
C GLY A 917 -13.96 -10.23 -13.68
N PRO A 918 -14.98 -9.70 -14.38
CA PRO A 918 -14.90 -8.94 -15.65
C PRO A 918 -14.28 -7.56 -15.49
N GLU A 919 -14.40 -6.94 -14.31
CA GLU A 919 -13.90 -5.60 -13.98
C GLU A 919 -12.90 -5.65 -12.81
N GLY A 920 -12.43 -4.48 -12.36
CA GLY A 920 -11.61 -4.33 -11.15
C GLY A 920 -12.44 -4.18 -9.87
N GLY A 921 -11.78 -4.35 -8.71
CA GLY A 921 -12.39 -4.18 -7.39
C GLY A 921 -13.53 -5.14 -7.13
N PHE A 922 -14.58 -4.68 -6.47
CA PHE A 922 -15.74 -5.52 -6.11
C PHE A 922 -16.55 -6.02 -7.31
N ARG A 923 -16.43 -5.37 -8.48
CA ARG A 923 -17.02 -5.81 -9.75
C ARG A 923 -16.21 -6.89 -10.45
N GLY A 924 -15.00 -7.17 -9.95
CA GLY A 924 -14.13 -8.24 -10.42
C GLY A 924 -14.19 -9.48 -9.55
N GLY A 925 -13.08 -10.21 -9.49
CA GLY A 925 -12.91 -11.35 -8.60
C GLY A 925 -13.59 -12.64 -9.10
N GLU A 926 -13.87 -12.75 -10.39
CA GLU A 926 -14.45 -13.93 -11.04
C GLU A 926 -13.48 -14.51 -12.08
N LEU A 927 -13.54 -15.81 -12.33
CA LEU A 927 -12.86 -16.45 -13.45
C LEU A 927 -13.73 -16.31 -14.70
N VAL A 928 -13.31 -15.45 -15.62
CA VAL A 928 -14.06 -15.14 -16.85
C VAL A 928 -13.82 -16.19 -17.92
N ALA A 929 -12.58 -16.66 -18.04
CA ALA A 929 -12.19 -17.67 -19.01
C ALA A 929 -10.99 -18.48 -18.52
N GLU A 930 -10.95 -19.77 -18.87
CA GLU A 930 -9.78 -20.62 -18.73
C GLU A 930 -9.59 -21.49 -19.97
N GLY A 931 -8.35 -21.84 -20.30
CA GLY A 931 -8.05 -22.67 -21.47
C GLY A 931 -6.79 -22.23 -22.21
N THR A 932 -6.59 -22.73 -23.43
CA THR A 932 -5.52 -22.27 -24.29
C THR A 932 -5.78 -20.85 -24.77
N PRO A 933 -4.74 -20.08 -25.18
CA PRO A 933 -4.92 -18.74 -25.72
C PRO A 933 -5.98 -18.64 -26.82
N GLU A 934 -6.06 -19.66 -27.70
CA GLU A 934 -7.04 -19.73 -28.78
C GLU A 934 -8.47 -19.92 -28.26
N GLN A 935 -8.66 -20.69 -27.17
CA GLN A 935 -9.95 -20.87 -26.51
C GLN A 935 -10.41 -19.58 -25.83
N VAL A 936 -9.52 -18.93 -25.12
CA VAL A 936 -9.80 -17.64 -24.45
C VAL A 936 -10.10 -16.53 -25.46
N ALA A 937 -9.38 -16.49 -26.60
CA ALA A 937 -9.63 -15.53 -27.70
C ALA A 937 -11.04 -15.65 -28.31
N ASN A 938 -11.67 -16.82 -28.20
CA ASN A 938 -13.03 -17.05 -28.66
C ASN A 938 -14.11 -16.73 -27.60
N ASN A 939 -13.72 -16.46 -26.35
CA ASN A 939 -14.66 -16.09 -25.30
C ASN A 939 -15.01 -14.59 -25.37
N LYS A 940 -16.27 -14.29 -25.68
CA LYS A 940 -16.77 -12.90 -25.83
C LYS A 940 -16.76 -12.09 -24.52
N ALA A 941 -16.75 -12.75 -23.36
CA ALA A 941 -16.74 -12.08 -22.06
C ALA A 941 -15.33 -11.66 -21.64
N SER A 942 -14.29 -12.20 -22.28
CA SER A 942 -12.89 -11.93 -21.98
C SER A 942 -12.40 -10.69 -22.73
N PHE A 943 -12.02 -9.65 -21.99
CA PHE A 943 -11.33 -8.50 -22.58
C PHE A 943 -9.95 -8.89 -23.13
N THR A 944 -9.18 -9.69 -22.38
CA THR A 944 -7.90 -10.24 -22.86
C THR A 944 -8.10 -11.05 -24.14
N GLY A 945 -9.15 -11.87 -24.21
CA GLY A 945 -9.49 -12.66 -25.40
C GLY A 945 -9.75 -11.81 -26.64
N ALA A 946 -10.39 -10.64 -26.48
CA ALA A 946 -10.65 -9.72 -27.58
C ALA A 946 -9.34 -9.21 -28.23
N PHE A 947 -8.33 -8.83 -27.42
CA PHE A 947 -7.02 -8.40 -27.89
C PHE A 947 -6.20 -9.57 -28.47
N LEU A 948 -6.25 -10.75 -27.85
CA LEU A 948 -5.58 -11.95 -28.35
C LEU A 948 -6.05 -12.35 -29.74
N LYS A 949 -7.32 -12.20 -30.03
CA LYS A 949 -7.90 -12.54 -31.33
C LYS A 949 -7.27 -11.77 -32.49
N GLU A 950 -6.76 -10.57 -32.26
CA GLU A 950 -6.08 -9.76 -33.27
C GLU A 950 -4.66 -10.26 -33.56
N ILE A 951 -3.99 -10.84 -32.57
CA ILE A 951 -2.59 -11.25 -32.63
C ILE A 951 -2.43 -12.73 -33.02
N LEU A 952 -3.44 -13.57 -32.73
CA LEU A 952 -3.45 -14.99 -33.07
C LEU A 952 -3.87 -15.26 -34.52
N LYS A 953 -4.28 -14.22 -35.26
CA LYS A 953 -4.54 -14.31 -36.72
C LYS A 953 -3.22 -14.37 -37.49
#